data_0b5c9f14c3e2652274bb27dc09ba64d4
#
_entry.id   0b5c9f14c3e2652274bb27dc09ba64d4
#
_cell.length_a   1.000
_cell.length_b   1.000
_cell.length_c   1.000
_cell.angle_alpha   90.00
_cell.angle_beta   90.00
_cell.angle_gamma   90.00
#
_symmetry.space_group_name_H-M   'P 1'
#
loop_
_entity.id
_entity.type
_entity.pdbx_description
1 polymer ?
#
loop_
_entity_poly.entity_id
_entity_poly.type
_entity_poly.pdbx_seq_one_letter_code
_entity_poly.pdbx_strand_id
1 'polypeptide(L)'
;MDKLKIDNTLSDQERKFFKEILLIPNIELRIGTVTGKGRLVNIHCLFSPNRLSELSDHFFSEMKCGNYKMTKTGIIELGKSYLKISNNEEEIYKKGIEVFYVTIEDLEKVKNYFKDDLLIGVSNSSCDGVSGIKGHEEFYNKEYGSIEEIQRRIYSISDFIFSANPKDREYFLGKKKGLEEIEKRCKGVKACFHGSDAHIEDKIFKPDNNRYCWVKCEPTFEGIKQVIQEPEDRVVIQENKPDDKKNYNIIDSICFQDNNGDEIKVYFNQNLNTIIGGKSTGKSLLLKNIVNLIDKEYLKSKIEIESFSELSNFKIEWKDKIKDEKRNVEYIPQTYLNHLLNNKNKESQIDKTAEKIMKQDNIIKENLENINEIIKNKEKYTDTNIDKYFDTEEKIKNFKEELNLIGSKNIIKKEVEDLNIRLKILQDNDEIDIISLDKIKNKINENENKDSKNKEKLENIRLLQNNNCIFEINYLEILKSLENEEINEIIKNTEDKLKIILLELEKKLTEKQNILIEEKDKLTKELTPYSDKIKNKEELEKIENLLLKENKKLKKINSLETELEKENFNKDNYNQEIINIFENYKEIYDTELEKKGLKKDFENLKIEIKYELSMKYWENLYECLNGTSLRGHLEYSPDILPKLEELKNLYLLLEKEEIKLKKGYNKKDVLKTLTKNPFILKYDITENGININNMSEGNKSFVLLELIIQLGNNEFPILIDQPEDDLDNRSVYEGLVKFLKNKKKERQIIVATHNANIVVGADAENIIVANQNGVGTENYNKRQFDYKNGALENQTKDSNGILGKRTIQEHICEILEGGKQAFERRKRKYKF
;
A
#
# COMPACT_ATOMS: atom_id res chain seq x y z
N MET A 1 43.30 -29.81 10.62
CA MET A 1 41.87 -29.87 10.31
C MET A 1 41.47 -31.10 9.53
N ASP A 2 42.11 -31.41 8.38
CA ASP A 2 41.71 -32.60 7.59
C ASP A 2 41.86 -33.89 8.38
N LYS A 3 42.91 -34.01 9.23
CA LYS A 3 43.01 -35.13 10.16
C LYS A 3 41.85 -35.17 11.17
N LEU A 4 41.41 -34.05 11.70
CA LEU A 4 40.29 -33.99 12.65
C LEU A 4 38.95 -34.33 12.00
N LYS A 5 38.75 -33.98 10.71
CA LYS A 5 37.54 -34.30 9.97
C LYS A 5 37.32 -35.80 9.75
N ILE A 6 38.41 -36.59 9.79
CA ILE A 6 38.41 -38.06 9.58
C ILE A 6 38.76 -38.82 10.85
N ASP A 7 38.99 -38.13 11.99
CA ASP A 7 39.36 -38.75 13.24
C ASP A 7 38.16 -39.53 13.83
N ASN A 8 38.32 -40.83 13.95
CA ASN A 8 37.26 -41.73 14.42
C ASN A 8 37.07 -41.65 15.95
N THR A 9 37.95 -40.94 16.69
CA THR A 9 37.76 -40.68 18.12
C THR A 9 36.74 -39.58 18.43
N LEU A 10 36.40 -38.73 17.41
CA LEU A 10 35.42 -37.67 17.51
C LEU A 10 34.03 -38.20 17.24
N SER A 11 33.03 -37.66 17.97
CA SER A 11 31.64 -37.91 17.69
C SER A 11 31.22 -37.36 16.31
N ASP A 12 30.12 -37.86 15.76
CA ASP A 12 29.61 -37.37 14.47
C ASP A 12 29.28 -35.88 14.51
N GLN A 13 28.83 -35.37 15.66
CA GLN A 13 28.51 -33.97 15.87
C GLN A 13 29.78 -33.11 15.86
N GLU A 14 30.86 -33.56 16.51
CA GLU A 14 32.15 -32.87 16.51
C GLU A 14 32.76 -32.88 15.10
N ARG A 15 32.72 -34.02 14.41
CA ARG A 15 33.19 -34.11 13.02
C ARG A 15 32.44 -33.18 12.10
N LYS A 16 31.11 -33.06 12.27
CA LYS A 16 30.31 -32.14 11.52
C LYS A 16 30.70 -30.68 11.80
N PHE A 17 30.89 -30.33 13.08
CA PHE A 17 31.34 -29.01 13.49
C PHE A 17 32.69 -28.63 12.83
N PHE A 18 33.68 -29.54 12.85
CA PHE A 18 34.96 -29.28 12.19
C PHE A 18 34.88 -29.18 10.67
N LYS A 19 33.91 -29.80 10.03
CA LYS A 19 33.63 -29.59 8.58
C LYS A 19 33.07 -28.19 8.26
N GLU A 20 32.40 -27.59 9.21
CA GLU A 20 31.77 -26.28 9.05
C GLU A 20 32.73 -25.12 9.42
N ILE A 21 33.89 -25.38 10.01
CA ILE A 21 34.89 -24.36 10.36
C ILE A 21 35.82 -24.07 9.18
N LEU A 22 35.93 -22.81 8.81
CA LEU A 22 36.96 -22.32 7.91
C LEU A 22 38.18 -21.86 8.69
N LEU A 23 39.35 -22.42 8.40
CA LEU A 23 40.65 -21.96 8.89
C LEU A 23 41.38 -21.20 7.79
N ILE A 24 41.69 -19.94 8.05
CA ILE A 24 42.46 -19.09 7.14
C ILE A 24 43.81 -18.79 7.78
N PRO A 25 44.94 -19.09 7.08
CA PRO A 25 46.28 -18.70 7.55
C PRO A 25 46.37 -17.17 7.63
N ASN A 26 46.73 -16.64 8.81
CA ASN A 26 46.94 -15.21 9.02
C ASN A 26 48.39 -15.00 9.46
N ILE A 27 49.12 -14.16 8.74
CA ILE A 27 50.46 -13.73 9.13
C ILE A 27 50.37 -12.23 9.50
N GLU A 28 50.63 -11.96 10.79
CA GLU A 28 50.67 -10.58 11.28
C GLU A 28 52.08 -10.01 11.09
N LEU A 29 52.19 -8.89 10.45
CA LEU A 29 53.40 -8.18 10.12
C LEU A 29 53.33 -6.73 10.63
N ARG A 30 54.51 -6.10 10.72
CA ARG A 30 54.62 -4.66 10.99
C ARG A 30 55.23 -3.94 9.79
N ILE A 31 54.61 -2.84 9.39
CA ILE A 31 55.17 -1.95 8.36
C ILE A 31 56.18 -1.02 9.03
N GLY A 32 57.34 -0.82 8.35
CA GLY A 32 58.44 0.02 8.81
C GLY A 32 58.12 1.53 8.83
N THR A 33 56.89 1.90 8.59
CA THR A 33 56.41 3.29 8.71
C THR A 33 56.16 3.61 10.19
N VAL A 34 56.92 4.52 10.73
CA VAL A 34 56.79 4.91 12.15
C VAL A 34 55.61 5.84 12.31
N THR A 35 54.75 5.50 13.23
CA THR A 35 53.65 6.41 13.66
C THR A 35 54.23 7.57 14.48
N GLY A 36 53.49 8.67 14.65
CA GLY A 36 53.90 9.82 15.46
C GLY A 36 54.28 9.46 16.92
N LYS A 37 53.84 8.27 17.42
CA LYS A 37 54.23 7.70 18.71
C LYS A 37 55.40 6.75 18.63
N GLY A 38 56.06 6.68 17.49
CA GLY A 38 57.27 5.83 17.31
C GLY A 38 57.02 4.34 17.19
N ARG A 39 55.77 3.92 16.86
CA ARG A 39 55.39 2.51 16.72
C ARG A 39 55.06 2.16 15.27
N LEU A 40 55.24 0.90 14.93
CA LEU A 40 54.97 0.33 13.62
C LEU A 40 53.51 -0.02 13.46
N VAL A 41 52.96 0.06 12.21
CA VAL A 41 51.58 -0.31 11.93
C VAL A 41 51.43 -1.79 11.68
N ASN A 42 50.46 -2.46 12.33
CA ASN A 42 50.17 -3.89 12.13
C ASN A 42 49.35 -4.09 10.84
N ILE A 43 49.79 -5.11 10.11
CA ILE A 43 49.18 -5.59 8.88
C ILE A 43 48.90 -7.09 9.05
N HIS A 44 47.71 -7.49 8.62
CA HIS A 44 47.29 -8.90 8.56
C HIS A 44 47.32 -9.37 7.12
N CYS A 45 47.98 -10.50 6.88
CA CYS A 45 48.05 -11.16 5.59
C CYS A 45 47.27 -12.49 5.65
N LEU A 46 46.04 -12.50 5.12
CA LEU A 46 45.21 -13.70 5.06
C LEU A 46 45.42 -14.41 3.74
N PHE A 47 45.80 -15.68 3.79
CA PHE A 47 46.09 -16.48 2.62
C PHE A 47 44.99 -17.51 2.32
N SER A 48 44.79 -17.76 1.05
CA SER A 48 43.98 -18.90 0.64
C SER A 48 44.64 -20.18 1.17
N PRO A 49 43.90 -21.08 1.86
CA PRO A 49 44.44 -22.34 2.34
C PRO A 49 45.15 -23.19 1.27
N ASN A 50 44.76 -23.03 0.02
CA ASN A 50 45.33 -23.76 -1.12
C ASN A 50 46.76 -23.32 -1.48
N ARG A 51 47.23 -22.17 -0.97
CA ARG A 51 48.54 -21.59 -1.29
C ARG A 51 49.56 -21.75 -0.16
N LEU A 52 49.21 -22.51 0.90
CA LEU A 52 50.08 -22.71 2.07
C LEU A 52 51.45 -23.24 1.74
N SER A 53 51.59 -24.17 0.80
CA SER A 53 52.86 -24.75 0.36
C SER A 53 53.79 -23.73 -0.28
N GLU A 54 53.28 -22.61 -0.77
CA GLU A 54 54.08 -21.60 -1.48
C GLU A 54 54.60 -20.50 -0.56
N LEU A 55 54.13 -20.44 0.72
CA LEU A 55 54.51 -19.37 1.64
C LEU A 55 56.00 -19.33 1.92
N SER A 56 56.67 -20.50 2.04
CA SER A 56 58.10 -20.53 2.31
C SER A 56 58.92 -19.82 1.20
N ASP A 57 58.60 -20.16 -0.06
CA ASP A 57 59.43 -19.80 -1.20
C ASP A 57 59.04 -18.42 -1.76
N HIS A 58 57.79 -18.03 -1.69
CA HIS A 58 57.27 -16.83 -2.35
C HIS A 58 56.76 -15.73 -1.39
N PHE A 59 56.70 -16.02 -0.07
CA PHE A 59 56.34 -15.02 0.94
C PHE A 59 57.49 -14.77 1.90
N PHE A 60 57.86 -15.73 2.72
CA PHE A 60 58.89 -15.56 3.75
C PHE A 60 60.27 -15.24 3.17
N SER A 61 60.63 -15.82 2.04
CA SER A 61 61.90 -15.53 1.37
C SER A 61 61.97 -14.16 0.72
N GLU A 62 60.82 -13.59 0.35
CA GLU A 62 60.71 -12.28 -0.31
C GLU A 62 60.57 -11.11 0.67
N MET A 63 60.09 -11.36 1.90
CA MET A 63 59.99 -10.37 2.97
C MET A 63 61.34 -10.08 3.59
N LYS A 64 61.71 -8.77 3.67
CA LYS A 64 63.03 -8.34 4.16
C LYS A 64 62.95 -7.21 5.13
N CYS A 65 63.78 -7.27 6.18
CA CYS A 65 64.07 -6.14 7.05
C CYS A 65 65.55 -5.76 6.83
N GLY A 66 65.80 -4.72 6.04
CA GLY A 66 67.14 -4.41 5.53
C GLY A 66 67.70 -5.59 4.71
N ASN A 67 68.82 -6.16 5.14
CA ASN A 67 69.48 -7.30 4.48
C ASN A 67 68.98 -8.67 4.98
N TYR A 68 68.14 -8.70 6.00
CA TYR A 68 67.68 -9.92 6.67
C TYR A 68 66.33 -10.39 6.10
N LYS A 69 66.28 -11.65 5.60
CA LYS A 69 65.07 -12.27 5.12
C LYS A 69 64.19 -12.76 6.29
N MET A 70 62.85 -12.85 6.09
CA MET A 70 61.92 -13.39 7.05
C MET A 70 61.96 -14.91 7.17
N THR A 71 63.19 -15.45 7.22
CA THR A 71 63.48 -16.84 7.48
C THR A 71 63.97 -17.00 8.92
N LYS A 72 63.88 -18.22 9.50
CA LYS A 72 64.37 -18.45 10.86
C LYS A 72 65.83 -17.96 11.03
N THR A 73 66.71 -18.29 10.08
CA THR A 73 68.12 -17.86 10.07
C THR A 73 68.21 -16.33 9.99
N GLY A 74 67.53 -15.68 9.05
CA GLY A 74 67.60 -14.23 8.89
C GLY A 74 67.04 -13.46 10.08
N ILE A 75 65.98 -13.97 10.74
CA ILE A 75 65.38 -13.37 11.98
C ILE A 75 66.40 -13.52 13.14
N ILE A 76 67.07 -14.66 13.25
CA ILE A 76 68.13 -14.87 14.29
C ILE A 76 69.30 -13.89 14.03
N GLU A 77 69.74 -13.75 12.79
CA GLU A 77 70.83 -12.82 12.44
C GLU A 77 70.40 -11.37 12.73
N LEU A 78 69.18 -10.97 12.44
CA LEU A 78 68.64 -9.68 12.81
C LEU A 78 68.66 -9.52 14.36
N GLY A 79 68.18 -10.51 15.13
CA GLY A 79 68.17 -10.50 16.57
C GLY A 79 69.55 -10.32 17.15
N LYS A 80 70.55 -11.04 16.61
CA LYS A 80 71.97 -10.90 16.99
C LYS A 80 72.53 -9.51 16.77
N SER A 81 72.08 -8.80 15.76
CA SER A 81 72.49 -7.42 15.49
C SER A 81 72.04 -6.44 16.58
N TYR A 82 70.95 -6.74 17.27
CA TYR A 82 70.43 -5.95 18.40
C TYR A 82 70.88 -6.46 19.77
N LEU A 83 70.98 -7.75 19.98
CA LEU A 83 71.39 -8.37 21.25
C LEU A 83 72.87 -8.84 21.19
N LYS A 84 73.78 -7.90 21.29
CA LYS A 84 75.23 -8.15 21.12
C LYS A 84 75.84 -9.05 22.19
N ILE A 85 75.17 -9.33 23.31
CA ILE A 85 75.74 -10.00 24.52
C ILE A 85 75.01 -11.31 24.89
N SER A 86 73.80 -11.57 24.34
CA SER A 86 73.02 -12.79 24.65
C SER A 86 73.46 -13.97 23.80
N ASN A 87 73.72 -15.12 24.47
CA ASN A 87 73.99 -16.43 23.83
C ASN A 87 72.71 -17.29 23.77
N ASN A 88 71.55 -16.83 24.22
CA ASN A 88 70.32 -17.60 24.22
C ASN A 88 69.64 -17.39 22.87
N GLU A 89 69.59 -18.44 22.06
CA GLU A 89 69.01 -18.42 20.70
C GLU A 89 67.55 -18.07 20.72
N GLU A 90 66.82 -18.49 21.74
CA GLU A 90 65.36 -18.16 21.85
C GLU A 90 65.14 -16.67 22.13
N GLU A 91 65.92 -16.04 22.99
CA GLU A 91 65.90 -14.61 23.25
C GLU A 91 66.27 -13.81 22.01
N ILE A 92 67.28 -14.26 21.30
CA ILE A 92 67.74 -13.67 20.04
C ILE A 92 66.64 -13.75 18.99
N TYR A 93 66.05 -14.94 18.85
CA TYR A 93 64.96 -15.16 17.90
C TYR A 93 63.70 -14.25 18.21
N LYS A 94 63.28 -14.23 19.49
CA LYS A 94 62.23 -13.34 19.97
C LYS A 94 62.54 -11.89 19.66
N LYS A 95 63.76 -11.43 19.93
CA LYS A 95 64.20 -10.04 19.61
C LYS A 95 64.18 -9.77 18.11
N GLY A 96 64.59 -10.76 17.32
CA GLY A 96 64.52 -10.67 15.83
C GLY A 96 63.09 -10.49 15.35
N ILE A 97 62.14 -11.26 15.87
CA ILE A 97 60.72 -11.11 15.56
C ILE A 97 60.20 -9.72 15.97
N GLU A 98 60.55 -9.27 17.18
CA GLU A 98 60.11 -7.97 17.72
C GLU A 98 60.57 -6.78 16.88
N VAL A 99 61.75 -6.81 16.32
CA VAL A 99 62.32 -5.70 15.55
C VAL A 99 62.14 -5.84 14.04
N PHE A 100 61.63 -6.98 13.58
CA PHE A 100 61.39 -7.20 12.16
C PHE A 100 60.25 -6.36 11.67
N TYR A 101 60.45 -5.61 10.56
CA TYR A 101 59.41 -4.90 9.86
C TYR A 101 59.57 -5.09 8.33
N VAL A 102 58.49 -4.90 7.62
CA VAL A 102 58.44 -4.99 6.15
C VAL A 102 58.19 -3.64 5.51
N THR A 103 58.50 -3.48 4.24
CA THR A 103 58.16 -2.28 3.47
C THR A 103 56.87 -2.48 2.72
N ILE A 104 56.24 -1.37 2.30
CA ILE A 104 55.04 -1.41 1.46
C ILE A 104 55.36 -2.03 0.11
N GLU A 105 56.55 -1.78 -0.42
CA GLU A 105 57.05 -2.34 -1.67
C GLU A 105 57.16 -3.87 -1.63
N ASP A 106 57.59 -4.45 -0.51
CA ASP A 106 57.65 -5.92 -0.34
C ASP A 106 56.21 -6.49 -0.31
N LEU A 107 55.30 -5.86 0.37
CA LEU A 107 53.88 -6.27 0.38
C LEU A 107 53.24 -6.19 -1.02
N GLU A 108 53.52 -5.12 -1.77
CA GLU A 108 53.04 -4.98 -3.14
C GLU A 108 53.55 -6.07 -4.07
N LYS A 109 54.83 -6.44 -3.96
CA LYS A 109 55.42 -7.55 -4.73
C LYS A 109 54.73 -8.87 -4.46
N VAL A 110 54.55 -9.18 -3.18
CA VAL A 110 53.92 -10.44 -2.74
C VAL A 110 52.43 -10.43 -3.12
N LYS A 111 51.75 -9.30 -2.99
CA LYS A 111 50.35 -9.18 -3.44
C LYS A 111 50.21 -9.41 -4.95
N ASN A 112 51.17 -8.90 -5.74
CA ASN A 112 51.21 -9.13 -7.18
C ASN A 112 51.42 -10.62 -7.54
N TYR A 113 52.16 -11.38 -6.72
CA TYR A 113 52.37 -12.81 -6.92
C TYR A 113 51.12 -13.64 -6.56
N PHE A 114 50.63 -13.45 -5.34
CA PHE A 114 49.48 -14.21 -4.82
C PHE A 114 48.12 -13.69 -5.37
N LYS A 115 48.08 -12.46 -5.85
CA LYS A 115 46.86 -11.81 -6.37
C LYS A 115 45.71 -11.93 -5.39
N ASP A 116 44.58 -12.48 -5.84
CA ASP A 116 43.36 -12.64 -5.06
C ASP A 116 43.45 -13.75 -3.99
N ASP A 117 44.52 -14.56 -3.96
CA ASP A 117 44.76 -15.54 -2.94
C ASP A 117 45.43 -14.99 -1.69
N LEU A 118 45.75 -13.68 -1.66
CA LEU A 118 46.22 -12.91 -0.52
C LEU A 118 45.32 -11.73 -0.27
N LEU A 119 44.73 -11.67 0.91
CA LEU A 119 43.96 -10.50 1.38
C LEU A 119 44.78 -9.78 2.44
N ILE A 120 44.96 -8.47 2.28
CA ILE A 120 45.73 -7.62 3.19
C ILE A 120 44.76 -6.79 4.04
N GLY A 121 44.88 -6.85 5.36
CA GLY A 121 44.16 -6.04 6.30
C GLY A 121 45.06 -5.11 7.10
N VAL A 122 44.63 -3.90 7.35
CA VAL A 122 45.36 -2.95 8.22
C VAL A 122 44.64 -2.75 9.54
N SER A 123 45.36 -2.84 10.63
CA SER A 123 44.86 -2.50 11.97
C SER A 123 44.60 -0.99 12.06
N ASN A 124 43.33 -0.63 12.33
CA ASN A 124 42.90 0.78 12.43
C ASN A 124 42.50 1.18 13.86
N SER A 125 42.20 0.21 14.70
CA SER A 125 41.67 0.45 16.05
C SER A 125 42.70 0.99 17.02
N SER A 126 42.36 1.96 17.83
CA SER A 126 43.15 2.40 19.00
C SER A 126 43.09 1.36 20.16
N CYS A 127 42.18 0.38 20.10
CA CYS A 127 42.01 -0.69 21.07
C CYS A 127 43.04 -1.81 20.91
N ASP A 128 43.64 -1.99 19.72
CA ASP A 128 44.72 -2.93 19.47
C ASP A 128 46.06 -2.36 19.92
N GLY A 129 46.05 -1.63 21.00
CA GLY A 129 47.24 -0.94 21.49
C GLY A 129 47.65 0.19 20.53
N VAL A 130 48.94 0.48 20.52
CA VAL A 130 49.46 1.69 19.83
C VAL A 130 49.84 1.44 18.37
N SER A 131 49.54 0.26 17.84
CA SER A 131 49.91 -0.20 16.50
C SER A 131 48.84 0.07 15.40
N GLY A 132 47.68 0.69 15.74
CA GLY A 132 46.65 1.04 14.79
C GLY A 132 46.98 2.35 14.06
N ILE A 133 46.72 2.39 12.77
CA ILE A 133 47.02 3.53 11.90
C ILE A 133 46.23 4.80 12.25
N LYS A 134 45.08 4.67 12.93
CA LYS A 134 44.19 5.79 13.32
C LYS A 134 44.65 6.58 14.54
N GLY A 135 45.55 6.04 15.39
CA GLY A 135 45.97 6.65 16.67
C GLY A 135 46.70 7.98 16.54
N HIS A 136 46.69 8.60 15.39
CA HIS A 136 47.60 9.69 15.04
C HIS A 136 46.90 10.85 14.38
N GLU A 137 46.16 11.67 15.18
CA GLU A 137 45.62 12.96 14.75
C GLU A 137 46.68 13.93 14.22
N GLU A 138 47.92 13.73 14.65
CA GLU A 138 49.14 14.47 14.22
C GLU A 138 49.42 14.29 12.72
N PHE A 139 48.91 13.20 12.07
CA PHE A 139 49.03 13.01 10.61
C PHE A 139 48.22 13.99 9.76
N TYR A 140 47.34 14.75 10.38
CA TYR A 140 46.45 15.68 9.69
C TYR A 140 46.97 17.13 9.68
N ASN A 141 48.10 17.43 10.31
CA ASN A 141 48.72 18.73 10.26
C ASN A 141 49.38 18.97 8.90
N LYS A 142 49.06 20.11 8.28
CA LYS A 142 49.46 20.52 6.92
C LYS A 142 50.94 20.47 6.59
N GLU A 143 51.83 20.29 7.56
CA GLU A 143 53.27 20.27 7.41
C GLU A 143 53.88 18.94 6.98
N TYR A 144 53.10 17.82 6.98
CA TYR A 144 53.61 16.46 6.74
C TYR A 144 52.89 15.74 5.55
N GLY A 145 52.91 16.37 4.37
CA GLY A 145 52.27 15.79 3.16
C GLY A 145 52.77 14.39 2.79
N SER A 146 53.99 13.99 3.18
CA SER A 146 54.54 12.65 2.92
C SER A 146 53.86 11.56 3.78
N ILE A 147 53.37 11.89 4.96
CA ILE A 147 52.79 10.90 5.89
C ILE A 147 51.34 10.59 5.46
N GLU A 148 50.60 11.55 5.01
CA GLU A 148 49.24 11.36 4.44
C GLU A 148 49.30 10.44 3.21
N GLU A 149 50.31 10.60 2.36
CA GLU A 149 50.47 9.74 1.19
C GLU A 149 50.83 8.28 1.56
N ILE A 150 51.66 8.08 2.58
CA ILE A 150 51.97 6.74 3.10
C ILE A 150 50.69 6.11 3.66
N GLN A 151 49.86 6.84 4.41
CA GLN A 151 48.58 6.36 4.92
C GLN A 151 47.65 5.97 3.79
N ARG A 152 47.51 6.80 2.76
CA ARG A 152 46.73 6.49 1.56
C ARG A 152 47.23 5.24 0.88
N ARG A 153 48.53 5.09 0.73
CA ARG A 153 49.13 3.91 0.11
C ARG A 153 48.83 2.62 0.90
N ILE A 154 48.93 2.66 2.24
CA ILE A 154 48.56 1.55 3.10
C ILE A 154 47.08 1.19 2.94
N TYR A 155 46.18 2.17 3.01
CA TYR A 155 44.75 1.89 2.78
C TYR A 155 44.48 1.40 1.36
N SER A 156 45.19 1.87 0.37
CA SER A 156 44.98 1.48 -1.03
C SER A 156 45.39 0.05 -1.34
N ILE A 157 46.40 -0.48 -0.67
CA ILE A 157 46.82 -1.88 -0.83
C ILE A 157 46.02 -2.83 0.08
N SER A 158 45.31 -2.31 1.08
CA SER A 158 44.49 -3.10 2.01
C SER A 158 43.17 -3.51 1.38
N ASP A 159 42.81 -4.75 1.49
CA ASP A 159 41.51 -5.31 1.05
C ASP A 159 40.43 -5.06 2.11
N PHE A 160 40.81 -5.08 3.38
CA PHE A 160 39.91 -4.88 4.53
C PHE A 160 40.60 -4.12 5.66
N ILE A 161 39.82 -3.69 6.65
CA ILE A 161 40.28 -2.96 7.84
C ILE A 161 40.02 -3.85 9.06
N PHE A 162 41.03 -4.02 9.90
CA PHE A 162 40.86 -4.71 11.18
C PHE A 162 40.45 -3.70 12.24
N SER A 163 39.15 -3.65 12.56
CA SER A 163 38.57 -2.75 13.56
C SER A 163 37.18 -3.20 14.00
N ALA A 164 36.93 -3.21 15.30
CA ALA A 164 35.60 -3.39 15.92
C ALA A 164 34.84 -2.08 16.14
N ASN A 165 35.40 -0.92 15.77
CA ASN A 165 34.81 0.36 16.06
C ASN A 165 33.71 0.69 15.06
N PRO A 166 32.42 0.90 15.49
CA PRO A 166 31.34 1.27 14.62
C PRO A 166 31.58 2.55 13.81
N LYS A 167 32.31 3.52 14.40
CA LYS A 167 32.64 4.78 13.70
C LYS A 167 33.61 4.58 12.55
N ASP A 168 34.52 3.58 12.65
CA ASP A 168 35.40 3.22 11.55
C ASP A 168 34.62 2.55 10.43
N ARG A 169 33.73 1.63 10.78
CA ARG A 169 32.85 0.99 9.80
C ARG A 169 32.07 2.01 8.99
N GLU A 170 31.41 2.99 9.64
CA GLU A 170 30.70 4.07 8.96
C GLU A 170 31.60 4.92 8.06
N TYR A 171 32.84 5.16 8.49
CA TYR A 171 33.82 5.90 7.70
C TYR A 171 34.22 5.14 6.44
N PHE A 172 34.63 3.86 6.58
CA PHE A 172 35.09 3.05 5.45
C PHE A 172 33.98 2.62 4.51
N LEU A 173 32.71 2.69 4.92
CA LEU A 173 31.53 2.57 4.07
C LEU A 173 31.11 3.88 3.37
N GLY A 174 31.85 4.97 3.59
CA GLY A 174 31.55 6.27 2.97
C GLY A 174 30.39 7.06 3.61
N LYS A 175 29.80 6.55 4.71
CA LYS A 175 28.61 7.18 5.33
C LYS A 175 28.92 8.49 6.05
N LYS A 176 30.16 8.77 6.41
CA LYS A 176 30.55 9.99 7.14
C LYS A 176 31.07 11.11 6.24
N LYS A 177 31.89 10.78 5.24
CA LYS A 177 32.55 11.78 4.38
C LYS A 177 32.23 11.66 2.89
N GLY A 178 31.31 10.76 2.54
CA GLY A 178 30.94 10.48 1.17
C GLY A 178 31.87 9.45 0.49
N LEU A 179 31.35 8.84 -0.59
CA LEU A 179 32.06 7.81 -1.34
C LEU A 179 33.31 8.36 -2.07
N GLU A 180 33.26 9.62 -2.56
CA GLU A 180 34.38 10.25 -3.27
C GLU A 180 35.63 10.38 -2.40
N GLU A 181 35.47 10.69 -1.12
CA GLU A 181 36.60 10.79 -0.19
C GLU A 181 37.21 9.41 0.09
N ILE A 182 36.36 8.36 0.20
CA ILE A 182 36.82 6.99 0.41
C ILE A 182 37.49 6.45 -0.84
N GLU A 183 36.97 6.74 -2.04
CA GLU A 183 37.60 6.35 -3.29
C GLU A 183 38.99 6.97 -3.39
N LYS A 184 39.12 8.28 -3.10
CA LYS A 184 40.38 8.98 -3.12
C LYS A 184 41.42 8.47 -2.12
N ARG A 185 40.99 8.06 -0.91
CA ARG A 185 41.88 7.65 0.17
C ARG A 185 42.17 6.15 0.19
N CYS A 186 41.15 5.33 -0.15
CA CYS A 186 41.19 3.89 0.10
C CYS A 186 41.05 3.05 -1.18
N LYS A 187 40.81 3.69 -2.35
CA LYS A 187 40.42 3.01 -3.60
C LYS A 187 39.19 2.11 -3.41
N GLY A 188 38.11 2.70 -2.90
CA GLY A 188 36.83 2.06 -2.64
C GLY A 188 36.53 1.78 -1.18
N VAL A 189 35.28 1.37 -0.93
CA VAL A 189 34.81 0.99 0.41
C VAL A 189 35.57 -0.20 0.96
N LYS A 190 35.66 -0.31 2.29
CA LYS A 190 36.40 -1.41 2.93
C LYS A 190 35.55 -2.14 3.96
N ALA A 191 35.62 -3.45 3.96
CA ALA A 191 35.08 -4.27 5.03
C ALA A 191 35.83 -4.02 6.33
N CYS A 192 35.13 -3.96 7.47
CA CYS A 192 35.74 -3.96 8.79
C CYS A 192 35.59 -5.36 9.40
N PHE A 193 36.68 -6.06 9.65
CA PHE A 193 36.71 -7.35 10.34
C PHE A 193 37.22 -7.16 11.76
N HIS A 194 36.86 -8.09 12.64
CA HIS A 194 37.30 -8.11 14.02
C HIS A 194 37.32 -9.55 14.55
N GLY A 195 38.17 -9.83 15.49
CA GLY A 195 38.32 -11.12 16.17
C GLY A 195 38.44 -10.96 17.69
N SER A 196 38.64 -12.08 18.37
CA SER A 196 38.79 -12.12 19.84
C SER A 196 40.15 -11.67 20.35
N ASP A 197 41.18 -11.64 19.49
CA ASP A 197 42.60 -11.39 19.89
C ASP A 197 43.01 -12.20 21.13
N ALA A 198 42.69 -13.52 21.09
CA ALA A 198 42.84 -14.40 22.25
C ALA A 198 44.28 -14.84 22.44
N HIS A 199 44.89 -14.42 23.53
CA HIS A 199 46.20 -14.87 24.00
C HIS A 199 46.12 -15.99 25.06
N ILE A 200 44.94 -16.33 25.54
CA ILE A 200 44.61 -17.39 26.48
C ILE A 200 43.36 -18.15 26.04
N GLU A 201 43.25 -19.43 26.39
CA GLU A 201 42.15 -20.30 25.97
C GLU A 201 40.77 -19.76 26.31
N ASP A 202 40.60 -19.16 27.50
CA ASP A 202 39.33 -18.60 27.96
C ASP A 202 38.79 -17.42 27.08
N LYS A 203 39.67 -16.79 26.32
CA LYS A 203 39.30 -15.69 25.40
C LYS A 203 39.02 -16.13 23.97
N ILE A 204 39.26 -17.42 23.67
CA ILE A 204 38.96 -17.93 22.31
C ILE A 204 37.49 -17.76 22.02
N PHE A 205 37.16 -17.14 20.84
CA PHE A 205 35.81 -16.79 20.39
C PHE A 205 35.06 -15.79 21.31
N LYS A 206 35.73 -15.11 22.23
CA LYS A 206 35.14 -14.11 23.11
C LYS A 206 35.75 -12.73 22.83
N PRO A 207 35.27 -12.01 21.82
CA PRO A 207 35.77 -10.68 21.53
C PRO A 207 35.41 -9.68 22.62
N ASP A 208 36.27 -8.69 22.85
CA ASP A 208 36.03 -7.65 23.84
C ASP A 208 34.67 -6.92 23.57
N ASN A 209 33.95 -6.63 24.65
CA ASN A 209 32.59 -6.05 24.62
C ASN A 209 31.56 -6.86 23.83
N ASN A 210 31.75 -8.17 23.69
CA ASN A 210 30.88 -9.08 22.93
C ASN A 210 30.67 -8.63 21.47
N ARG A 211 31.62 -7.97 20.84
CA ARG A 211 31.56 -7.49 19.47
C ARG A 211 31.93 -8.58 18.49
N TYR A 212 31.03 -9.51 18.27
CA TYR A 212 31.23 -10.57 17.27
C TYR A 212 31.14 -9.97 15.85
N CYS A 213 32.06 -10.42 15.00
CA CYS A 213 32.04 -10.07 13.56
C CYS A 213 31.23 -11.12 12.81
N TRP A 214 29.98 -10.77 12.49
CA TRP A 214 29.10 -11.61 11.72
C TRP A 214 29.31 -11.36 10.24
N VAL A 215 29.61 -12.41 9.49
CA VAL A 215 29.82 -12.37 8.04
C VAL A 215 28.80 -13.25 7.33
N LYS A 216 28.36 -12.81 6.18
CA LYS A 216 27.33 -13.48 5.39
C LYS A 216 27.93 -13.98 4.09
N CYS A 217 28.39 -15.22 4.10
CA CYS A 217 29.01 -15.89 2.95
C CYS A 217 29.07 -17.40 3.18
N GLU A 218 29.46 -18.15 2.16
CA GLU A 218 29.91 -19.53 2.35
C GLU A 218 31.18 -19.55 3.20
N PRO A 219 31.38 -20.57 4.05
CA PRO A 219 32.59 -20.71 4.88
C PRO A 219 33.80 -21.14 4.04
N THR A 220 34.16 -20.31 3.07
CA THR A 220 35.30 -20.49 2.17
C THR A 220 36.13 -19.22 2.06
N PHE A 221 37.35 -19.29 1.58
CA PHE A 221 38.17 -18.12 1.30
C PHE A 221 37.55 -17.23 0.24
N GLU A 222 36.94 -17.83 -0.79
CA GLU A 222 36.17 -17.10 -1.80
C GLU A 222 34.96 -16.35 -1.19
N GLY A 223 34.30 -16.97 -0.19
CA GLY A 223 33.23 -16.29 0.56
C GLY A 223 33.73 -15.03 1.26
N ILE A 224 34.90 -15.05 1.88
CA ILE A 224 35.48 -13.83 2.49
C ILE A 224 35.79 -12.77 1.44
N LYS A 225 36.28 -13.17 0.25
CA LYS A 225 36.46 -12.21 -0.87
C LYS A 225 35.15 -11.54 -1.27
N GLN A 226 34.07 -12.31 -1.33
CA GLN A 226 32.75 -11.76 -1.62
C GLN A 226 32.27 -10.78 -0.55
N VAL A 227 32.51 -11.07 0.73
CA VAL A 227 32.21 -10.14 1.84
C VAL A 227 32.96 -8.81 1.68
N ILE A 228 34.21 -8.83 1.20
CA ILE A 228 34.99 -7.60 0.94
C ILE A 228 34.39 -6.76 -0.19
N GLN A 229 33.75 -7.37 -1.19
CA GLN A 229 33.09 -6.66 -2.29
C GLN A 229 31.78 -5.99 -1.86
N GLU A 230 31.02 -6.59 -0.92
CA GLU A 230 29.73 -6.08 -0.45
C GLU A 230 29.73 -5.85 1.08
N PRO A 231 30.64 -5.00 1.61
CA PRO A 231 30.91 -4.90 3.06
C PRO A 231 29.74 -4.32 3.86
N GLU A 232 28.88 -3.53 3.23
CA GLU A 232 27.71 -2.93 3.89
C GLU A 232 26.66 -3.96 4.24
N ASP A 233 26.39 -4.90 3.33
CA ASP A 233 25.32 -5.88 3.44
C ASP A 233 25.76 -7.22 4.01
N ARG A 234 27.09 -7.49 3.97
CA ARG A 234 27.64 -8.80 4.35
C ARG A 234 28.46 -8.82 5.62
N VAL A 235 28.70 -7.67 6.27
CA VAL A 235 29.43 -7.60 7.55
C VAL A 235 28.66 -6.80 8.58
N VAL A 236 28.49 -7.36 9.78
CA VAL A 236 27.95 -6.66 10.95
C VAL A 236 28.77 -7.00 12.17
N ILE A 237 29.11 -5.99 12.99
CA ILE A 237 29.82 -6.19 14.27
C ILE A 237 28.83 -5.85 15.39
N GLN A 238 28.38 -6.88 16.10
CA GLN A 238 27.40 -6.77 17.20
C GLN A 238 27.42 -8.00 18.10
N GLU A 239 26.80 -7.92 19.28
CA GLU A 239 26.75 -9.00 20.24
C GLU A 239 25.99 -10.22 19.74
N ASN A 240 24.76 -10.01 19.32
CA ASN A 240 23.88 -11.09 18.89
C ASN A 240 24.00 -11.32 17.39
N LYS A 241 23.71 -12.55 16.94
CA LYS A 241 23.52 -12.85 15.53
C LYS A 241 22.45 -11.91 14.96
N PRO A 242 22.63 -11.33 13.77
CA PRO A 242 21.59 -10.56 13.12
C PRO A 242 20.26 -11.32 13.08
N ASP A 243 19.15 -10.64 13.36
CA ASP A 243 17.85 -11.26 13.44
C ASP A 243 17.52 -11.98 12.14
N ASP A 244 17.15 -13.24 12.26
CA ASP A 244 16.58 -13.99 11.17
C ASP A 244 15.11 -13.59 10.98
N LYS A 245 14.65 -13.64 9.75
CA LYS A 245 13.22 -13.44 9.43
C LYS A 245 12.39 -14.53 10.08
N LYS A 246 11.09 -14.28 10.22
CA LYS A 246 10.17 -15.25 10.81
C LYS A 246 10.15 -16.54 9.98
N ASN A 247 10.52 -17.64 10.60
CA ASN A 247 10.72 -18.93 9.93
C ASN A 247 9.46 -19.42 9.18
N TYR A 248 8.27 -19.05 9.65
CA TYR A 248 7.01 -19.44 9.00
C TYR A 248 6.77 -18.74 7.65
N ASN A 249 7.50 -17.66 7.37
CA ASN A 249 7.44 -16.92 6.10
C ASN A 249 8.59 -17.24 5.14
N ILE A 250 9.36 -18.30 5.41
CA ILE A 250 10.52 -18.66 4.61
C ILE A 250 10.33 -20.04 4.02
N ILE A 251 10.34 -20.12 2.70
CA ILE A 251 10.47 -21.37 1.96
C ILE A 251 11.91 -21.82 2.10
N ASP A 252 12.14 -22.97 2.74
CA ASP A 252 13.48 -23.54 2.96
C ASP A 252 13.91 -24.36 1.76
N SER A 253 13.03 -25.22 1.27
CA SER A 253 13.29 -26.03 0.09
C SER A 253 12.01 -26.47 -0.59
N ILE A 254 12.14 -26.91 -1.83
CA ILE A 254 11.11 -27.64 -2.54
C ILE A 254 11.67 -28.97 -2.98
N CYS A 255 10.77 -29.93 -3.14
CA CYS A 255 11.09 -31.26 -3.60
C CYS A 255 10.03 -31.74 -4.59
N PHE A 256 10.44 -32.40 -5.66
CA PHE A 256 9.55 -33.00 -6.65
C PHE A 256 10.22 -34.21 -7.31
N GLN A 257 9.43 -35.03 -7.95
CA GLN A 257 9.93 -36.15 -8.73
C GLN A 257 9.97 -35.82 -10.23
N ASP A 258 11.07 -36.15 -10.87
CA ASP A 258 11.18 -36.03 -12.32
C ASP A 258 10.56 -37.25 -13.04
N ASN A 259 10.61 -37.27 -14.37
CA ASN A 259 10.04 -38.32 -15.18
C ASN A 259 10.64 -39.71 -14.93
N ASN A 260 11.83 -39.81 -14.36
CA ASN A 260 12.52 -41.05 -14.03
C ASN A 260 12.21 -41.52 -12.61
N GLY A 261 11.44 -40.76 -11.85
CA GLY A 261 11.15 -41.00 -10.43
C GLY A 261 12.25 -40.54 -9.48
N ASP A 262 13.29 -39.88 -10.00
CA ASP A 262 14.37 -39.30 -9.18
C ASP A 262 13.83 -38.09 -8.41
N GLU A 263 14.21 -38.01 -7.12
CA GLU A 263 13.88 -36.87 -6.30
C GLU A 263 14.83 -35.70 -6.56
N ILE A 264 14.29 -34.55 -6.89
CA ILE A 264 15.02 -33.31 -7.08
C ILE A 264 14.67 -32.36 -5.94
N LYS A 265 15.69 -31.92 -5.19
CA LYS A 265 15.52 -30.95 -4.11
C LYS A 265 16.24 -29.64 -4.43
N VAL A 266 15.52 -28.52 -4.27
CA VAL A 266 16.04 -27.18 -4.50
C VAL A 266 15.94 -26.39 -3.20
N TYR A 267 17.05 -25.83 -2.74
CA TYR A 267 17.11 -25.07 -1.50
C TYR A 267 17.02 -23.58 -1.75
N PHE A 268 16.44 -22.85 -0.80
CA PHE A 268 16.31 -21.39 -0.84
C PHE A 268 16.98 -20.73 0.35
N ASN A 269 17.56 -19.57 0.10
CA ASN A 269 18.04 -18.66 1.14
C ASN A 269 16.89 -17.79 1.66
N GLN A 270 16.96 -17.34 2.88
CA GLN A 270 15.93 -16.47 3.48
C GLN A 270 15.86 -15.06 2.89
N ASN A 271 16.82 -14.65 2.08
CA ASN A 271 16.89 -13.31 1.48
C ASN A 271 16.60 -13.39 -0.03
N LEU A 272 17.58 -13.04 -0.87
CA LEU A 272 17.40 -13.02 -2.33
C LEU A 272 17.89 -14.32 -2.96
N ASN A 273 16.98 -14.98 -3.67
CA ASN A 273 17.24 -16.15 -4.49
C ASN A 273 17.01 -15.77 -5.97
N THR A 274 17.94 -16.11 -6.83
CA THR A 274 17.77 -15.90 -8.27
C THR A 274 17.79 -17.24 -9.00
N ILE A 275 16.81 -17.47 -9.87
CA ILE A 275 16.73 -18.64 -10.73
C ILE A 275 17.16 -18.22 -12.12
N ILE A 276 18.29 -18.74 -12.58
CA ILE A 276 18.87 -18.42 -13.90
C ILE A 276 18.82 -19.64 -14.83
N GLY A 277 18.86 -19.40 -16.12
CA GLY A 277 18.86 -20.45 -17.15
C GLY A 277 18.39 -19.91 -18.48
N GLY A 278 18.60 -20.66 -19.56
CA GLY A 278 18.11 -20.33 -20.89
C GLY A 278 16.58 -20.27 -20.99
N LYS A 279 16.05 -20.03 -22.19
CA LYS A 279 14.60 -20.15 -22.43
C LYS A 279 14.17 -21.60 -22.23
N SER A 280 12.96 -21.80 -21.70
CA SER A 280 12.34 -23.11 -21.46
C SER A 280 13.08 -24.03 -20.46
N THR A 281 14.02 -23.55 -19.65
CA THR A 281 14.78 -24.36 -18.68
C THR A 281 14.01 -24.68 -17.39
N GLY A 282 12.75 -24.28 -17.28
CA GLY A 282 11.91 -24.57 -16.10
C GLY A 282 11.87 -23.46 -15.02
N LYS A 283 12.45 -22.27 -15.25
CA LYS A 283 12.43 -21.16 -14.29
C LYS A 283 11.00 -20.77 -13.85
N SER A 284 10.20 -20.35 -14.81
CA SER A 284 8.79 -19.94 -14.57
C SER A 284 7.92 -21.12 -14.11
N LEU A 285 8.24 -22.33 -14.58
CA LEU A 285 7.55 -23.54 -14.16
C LEU A 285 7.71 -23.77 -12.66
N LEU A 286 8.92 -23.59 -12.13
CA LEU A 286 9.21 -23.75 -10.71
C LEU A 286 8.42 -22.76 -9.87
N LEU A 287 8.40 -21.48 -10.24
CA LEU A 287 7.65 -20.44 -9.55
C LEU A 287 6.14 -20.73 -9.58
N LYS A 288 5.60 -21.08 -10.73
CA LYS A 288 4.17 -21.42 -10.88
C LYS A 288 3.75 -22.62 -10.02
N ASN A 289 4.60 -23.67 -9.94
CA ASN A 289 4.31 -24.84 -9.09
C ASN A 289 4.33 -24.49 -7.60
N ILE A 290 5.23 -23.59 -7.15
CA ILE A 290 5.22 -23.10 -5.76
C ILE A 290 3.89 -22.40 -5.47
N VAL A 291 3.48 -21.47 -6.33
CA VAL A 291 2.24 -20.70 -6.12
C VAL A 291 1.01 -21.59 -6.22
N ASN A 292 0.98 -22.51 -7.19
CA ASN A 292 -0.14 -23.45 -7.40
C ASN A 292 -0.38 -24.34 -6.17
N LEU A 293 0.70 -24.81 -5.52
CA LEU A 293 0.57 -25.62 -4.31
C LEU A 293 0.10 -24.80 -3.10
N ILE A 294 0.48 -23.53 -3.00
CA ILE A 294 0.12 -22.67 -1.86
C ILE A 294 -1.31 -22.16 -2.04
N ASP A 295 -1.64 -21.61 -3.22
CA ASP A 295 -2.96 -21.04 -3.53
C ASP A 295 -3.24 -21.11 -5.05
N LYS A 296 -3.96 -22.14 -5.44
CA LYS A 296 -4.33 -22.41 -6.84
C LYS A 296 -5.24 -21.32 -7.42
N GLU A 297 -6.18 -20.82 -6.63
CA GLU A 297 -7.12 -19.78 -7.08
C GLU A 297 -6.41 -18.42 -7.24
N TYR A 298 -5.49 -18.12 -6.36
CA TYR A 298 -4.64 -16.94 -6.49
C TYR A 298 -3.80 -16.98 -7.78
N LEU A 299 -3.18 -18.12 -8.10
CA LEU A 299 -2.45 -18.29 -9.36
C LEU A 299 -3.36 -18.04 -10.57
N LYS A 300 -4.56 -18.63 -10.59
CA LYS A 300 -5.53 -18.41 -11.66
C LYS A 300 -5.95 -16.95 -11.82
N SER A 301 -6.01 -16.21 -10.74
CA SER A 301 -6.34 -14.77 -10.78
C SER A 301 -5.24 -13.89 -11.38
N LYS A 302 -4.01 -14.40 -11.42
CA LYS A 302 -2.82 -13.66 -11.89
C LYS A 302 -2.41 -13.98 -13.32
N ILE A 303 -2.73 -15.17 -13.80
CA ILE A 303 -2.39 -15.62 -15.16
C ILE A 303 -3.67 -16.08 -15.88
N GLU A 304 -3.82 -15.73 -17.16
CA GLU A 304 -4.76 -16.41 -18.04
C GLU A 304 -4.28 -17.85 -18.20
N ILE A 305 -5.14 -18.78 -17.83
CA ILE A 305 -4.74 -20.20 -17.71
C ILE A 305 -4.48 -20.78 -19.10
N GLU A 306 -3.28 -20.58 -19.61
CA GLU A 306 -2.67 -21.56 -20.47
C GLU A 306 -2.19 -22.71 -19.55
N SER A 307 -2.49 -23.95 -19.95
CA SER A 307 -2.10 -25.14 -19.21
C SER A 307 -0.58 -25.15 -18.96
N PHE A 308 -0.14 -24.98 -17.71
CA PHE A 308 1.25 -25.26 -17.36
C PHE A 308 1.38 -26.69 -16.83
N SER A 309 2.57 -27.29 -17.01
CA SER A 309 2.82 -28.65 -16.53
C SER A 309 2.98 -28.64 -15.00
N GLU A 310 2.18 -29.42 -14.30
CA GLU A 310 2.37 -29.65 -12.87
C GLU A 310 3.53 -30.67 -12.68
N LEU A 311 4.47 -30.34 -11.78
CA LEU A 311 5.57 -31.23 -11.39
C LEU A 311 5.07 -32.32 -10.45
N SER A 312 5.49 -33.55 -10.69
CA SER A 312 5.00 -34.72 -9.94
C SER A 312 5.50 -34.69 -8.49
N ASN A 313 4.63 -35.05 -7.55
CA ASN A 313 4.94 -35.11 -6.11
C ASN A 313 5.60 -33.84 -5.55
N PHE A 314 5.17 -32.66 -6.03
CA PHE A 314 5.71 -31.37 -5.63
C PHE A 314 5.38 -31.07 -4.16
N LYS A 315 6.41 -30.73 -3.38
CA LYS A 315 6.30 -30.43 -1.96
C LYS A 315 7.11 -29.18 -1.64
N ILE A 316 6.62 -28.40 -0.68
CA ILE A 316 7.31 -27.22 -0.13
C ILE A 316 7.66 -27.53 1.33
N GLU A 317 8.90 -27.31 1.70
CA GLU A 317 9.35 -27.33 3.08
C GLU A 317 9.58 -25.88 3.54
N TRP A 318 8.91 -25.51 4.61
CA TRP A 318 9.07 -24.21 5.26
C TRP A 318 10.14 -24.30 6.35
N LYS A 319 10.83 -23.21 6.63
CA LYS A 319 11.95 -23.19 7.60
C LYS A 319 11.52 -23.53 9.03
N ASP A 320 10.26 -23.29 9.39
CA ASP A 320 9.69 -23.70 10.67
C ASP A 320 9.32 -25.20 10.74
N LYS A 321 9.35 -25.91 9.62
CA LYS A 321 9.01 -27.34 9.48
C LYS A 321 7.57 -27.70 9.86
N ILE A 322 6.67 -26.70 9.98
CA ILE A 322 5.25 -26.93 10.28
C ILE A 322 4.54 -27.28 8.97
N LYS A 323 3.80 -28.40 9.00
CA LYS A 323 2.94 -28.87 7.90
C LYS A 323 1.51 -28.43 8.15
N ASP A 324 0.74 -28.30 7.09
CA ASP A 324 -0.72 -28.08 7.10
C ASP A 324 -1.20 -26.69 7.60
N GLU A 325 -0.33 -25.69 7.68
CA GLU A 325 -0.76 -24.30 7.89
C GLU A 325 -1.01 -23.58 6.55
N LYS A 326 -2.05 -22.73 6.54
CA LYS A 326 -2.31 -21.86 5.39
C LYS A 326 -1.19 -20.83 5.26
N ARG A 327 -0.48 -20.88 4.15
CA ARG A 327 0.63 -19.98 3.82
C ARG A 327 0.23 -19.04 2.71
N ASN A 328 0.91 -17.91 2.61
CA ASN A 328 0.69 -16.93 1.56
C ASN A 328 2.00 -16.60 0.85
N VAL A 329 1.90 -16.23 -0.41
CA VAL A 329 3.00 -15.71 -1.22
C VAL A 329 2.49 -14.57 -2.08
N GLU A 330 3.37 -13.65 -2.44
CA GLU A 330 3.09 -12.67 -3.50
C GLU A 330 3.74 -13.15 -4.79
N TYR A 331 2.99 -13.19 -5.88
CA TYR A 331 3.48 -13.63 -7.18
C TYR A 331 3.26 -12.55 -8.25
N ILE A 332 4.34 -12.23 -8.95
CA ILE A 332 4.36 -11.29 -10.06
C ILE A 332 4.77 -12.08 -11.30
N PRO A 333 3.80 -12.46 -12.17
CA PRO A 333 4.07 -13.21 -13.39
C PRO A 333 4.84 -12.37 -14.42
N GLN A 334 5.48 -13.03 -15.37
CA GLN A 334 6.12 -12.42 -16.54
C GLN A 334 5.12 -11.51 -17.30
N THR A 335 5.55 -10.36 -17.75
CA THR A 335 4.76 -9.34 -18.48
C THR A 335 3.51 -8.81 -17.75
N TYR A 336 3.35 -9.15 -16.47
CA TYR A 336 2.19 -8.72 -15.69
C TYR A 336 2.05 -7.20 -15.60
N LEU A 337 3.17 -6.51 -15.44
CA LEU A 337 3.19 -5.04 -15.34
C LEU A 337 2.73 -4.40 -16.64
N ASN A 338 3.20 -4.91 -17.79
CA ASN A 338 2.75 -4.48 -19.10
C ASN A 338 1.26 -4.75 -19.36
N HIS A 339 0.73 -5.88 -18.86
CA HIS A 339 -0.71 -6.14 -18.92
C HIS A 339 -1.51 -5.14 -18.09
N LEU A 340 -1.02 -4.76 -16.91
CA LEU A 340 -1.63 -3.72 -16.09
C LEU A 340 -1.64 -2.35 -16.80
N LEU A 341 -0.59 -2.04 -17.55
CA LEU A 341 -0.45 -0.78 -18.28
C LEU A 341 -1.21 -0.74 -19.62
N ASN A 342 -1.33 -1.88 -20.32
CA ASN A 342 -1.86 -1.93 -21.70
C ASN A 342 -3.37 -2.20 -21.81
N ASN A 343 -4.06 -2.57 -20.75
CA ASN A 343 -5.51 -2.73 -20.75
C ASN A 343 -6.21 -1.41 -21.07
N LYS A 344 -7.25 -1.42 -21.92
CA LYS A 344 -8.04 -0.23 -22.31
C LYS A 344 -8.66 0.52 -21.11
N ASN A 345 -8.75 -0.15 -19.94
CA ASN A 345 -9.11 0.43 -18.64
C ASN A 345 -7.85 0.75 -17.80
N LYS A 346 -6.81 1.33 -18.42
CA LYS A 346 -5.50 1.59 -17.80
C LYS A 346 -5.57 2.23 -16.41
N GLU A 347 -6.37 3.28 -16.29
CA GLU A 347 -6.50 4.03 -15.04
C GLU A 347 -7.12 3.21 -13.92
N SER A 348 -8.07 2.32 -14.22
CA SER A 348 -8.79 1.57 -13.19
C SER A 348 -7.96 0.51 -12.46
N GLN A 349 -6.88 0.01 -13.04
CA GLN A 349 -6.04 -1.03 -12.42
C GLN A 349 -4.94 -0.44 -11.53
N ILE A 350 -4.35 0.67 -11.94
CA ILE A 350 -3.40 1.44 -11.12
C ILE A 350 -4.12 1.96 -9.87
N ASP A 351 -5.30 2.58 -10.07
CA ASP A 351 -6.13 3.07 -8.97
C ASP A 351 -6.52 1.95 -8.00
N LYS A 352 -6.94 0.77 -8.49
CA LYS A 352 -7.26 -0.38 -7.65
C LYS A 352 -6.05 -0.90 -6.86
N THR A 353 -4.87 -0.86 -7.45
CA THR A 353 -3.64 -1.28 -6.79
C THR A 353 -3.28 -0.28 -5.70
N ALA A 354 -3.30 1.02 -6.01
CA ALA A 354 -3.08 2.08 -5.04
C ALA A 354 -4.13 2.08 -3.92
N GLU A 355 -5.41 1.85 -4.25
CA GLU A 355 -6.49 1.69 -3.27
C GLU A 355 -6.21 0.56 -2.27
N LYS A 356 -5.77 -0.61 -2.76
CA LYS A 356 -5.41 -1.73 -1.90
C LYS A 356 -4.27 -1.37 -0.94
N ILE A 357 -3.27 -0.62 -1.42
CA ILE A 357 -2.15 -0.14 -0.60
C ILE A 357 -2.62 0.84 0.46
N MET A 358 -3.44 1.79 0.08
CA MET A 358 -3.95 2.80 0.98
C MET A 358 -4.85 2.18 2.06
N LYS A 359 -5.69 1.21 1.70
CA LYS A 359 -6.58 0.48 2.63
C LYS A 359 -5.87 -0.47 3.60
N GLN A 360 -4.58 -0.72 3.45
CA GLN A 360 -3.81 -1.45 4.46
C GLN A 360 -3.54 -0.61 5.72
N ASP A 361 -3.58 0.70 5.57
CA ASP A 361 -3.57 1.62 6.70
C ASP A 361 -5.00 1.68 7.27
N ASN A 362 -5.17 1.22 8.50
CA ASN A 362 -6.48 1.16 9.15
C ASN A 362 -7.14 2.54 9.25
N ILE A 363 -6.36 3.60 9.48
CA ILE A 363 -6.88 4.97 9.58
C ILE A 363 -7.41 5.44 8.23
N ILE A 364 -6.65 5.20 7.15
CA ILE A 364 -7.07 5.55 5.79
C ILE A 364 -8.29 4.73 5.38
N LYS A 365 -8.30 3.43 5.69
CA LYS A 365 -9.43 2.53 5.41
C LYS A 365 -10.71 3.02 6.07
N GLU A 366 -10.69 3.28 7.38
CA GLU A 366 -11.84 3.79 8.12
C GLU A 366 -12.34 5.14 7.57
N ASN A 367 -11.41 6.02 7.17
CA ASN A 367 -11.76 7.30 6.59
C ASN A 367 -12.44 7.18 5.23
N LEU A 368 -11.98 6.26 4.38
CA LEU A 368 -12.61 5.98 3.08
C LEU A 368 -13.97 5.31 3.23
N GLU A 369 -14.11 4.40 4.19
CA GLU A 369 -15.40 3.78 4.52
C GLU A 369 -16.39 4.83 5.03
N ASN A 370 -15.97 5.75 5.90
CA ASN A 370 -16.77 6.88 6.37
C ASN A 370 -17.24 7.80 5.23
N ILE A 371 -16.34 8.18 4.31
CA ILE A 371 -16.70 8.99 3.13
C ILE A 371 -17.79 8.29 2.32
N ASN A 372 -17.61 7.00 2.05
CA ASN A 372 -18.58 6.21 1.30
C ASN A 372 -19.95 6.12 2.01
N GLU A 373 -19.95 5.99 3.33
CA GLU A 373 -21.18 5.97 4.12
C GLU A 373 -21.91 7.33 4.09
N ILE A 374 -21.18 8.42 4.27
CA ILE A 374 -21.73 9.77 4.18
C ILE A 374 -22.37 10.01 2.81
N ILE A 375 -21.66 9.65 1.72
CA ILE A 375 -22.16 9.78 0.35
C ILE A 375 -23.42 8.94 0.16
N LYS A 376 -23.41 7.67 0.56
CA LYS A 376 -24.55 6.76 0.44
C LYS A 376 -25.79 7.28 1.21
N ASN A 377 -25.60 7.86 2.38
CA ASN A 377 -26.67 8.46 3.16
C ASN A 377 -27.23 9.72 2.45
N LYS A 378 -26.35 10.53 1.85
CA LYS A 378 -26.76 11.68 1.05
C LYS A 378 -27.53 11.28 -0.21
N GLU A 379 -27.09 10.26 -0.94
CA GLU A 379 -27.82 9.71 -2.09
C GLU A 379 -29.23 9.26 -1.70
N LYS A 380 -29.35 8.49 -0.62
CA LYS A 380 -30.64 8.03 -0.10
C LYS A 380 -31.57 9.17 0.30
N TYR A 381 -31.00 10.20 0.96
CA TYR A 381 -31.73 11.42 1.29
C TYR A 381 -32.25 12.14 0.05
N THR A 382 -31.41 12.28 -0.97
CA THR A 382 -31.76 12.93 -2.23
C THR A 382 -32.81 12.13 -3.00
N ASP A 383 -32.68 10.80 -3.08
CA ASP A 383 -33.69 9.93 -3.68
C ASP A 383 -35.05 10.10 -2.99
N THR A 384 -35.06 10.20 -1.67
CA THR A 384 -36.28 10.45 -0.89
C THR A 384 -36.89 11.82 -1.23
N ASN A 385 -36.08 12.86 -1.40
CA ASN A 385 -36.54 14.19 -1.77
C ASN A 385 -37.07 14.22 -3.22
N ILE A 386 -36.48 13.47 -4.14
CA ILE A 386 -37.00 13.29 -5.50
C ILE A 386 -38.37 12.59 -5.45
N ASP A 387 -38.50 11.53 -4.65
CA ASP A 387 -39.78 10.85 -4.48
C ASP A 387 -40.86 11.82 -3.97
N LYS A 388 -40.55 12.59 -2.92
CA LYS A 388 -41.45 13.62 -2.36
C LYS A 388 -41.77 14.73 -3.38
N TYR A 389 -40.79 15.15 -4.18
CA TYR A 389 -40.98 16.12 -5.24
C TYR A 389 -42.06 15.66 -6.24
N PHE A 390 -41.96 14.43 -6.75
CA PHE A 390 -42.91 13.87 -7.69
C PHE A 390 -44.29 13.63 -7.05
N ASP A 391 -44.34 13.14 -5.81
CA ASP A 391 -45.56 12.96 -5.05
C ASP A 391 -46.29 14.29 -4.85
N THR A 392 -45.51 15.37 -4.58
CA THR A 392 -46.06 16.74 -4.46
C THR A 392 -46.54 17.28 -5.79
N GLU A 393 -45.82 17.01 -6.88
CA GLU A 393 -46.20 17.38 -8.25
C GLU A 393 -47.54 16.73 -8.67
N GLU A 394 -47.74 15.46 -8.33
CA GLU A 394 -48.99 14.75 -8.55
C GLU A 394 -50.13 15.33 -7.72
N LYS A 395 -49.90 15.67 -6.45
CA LYS A 395 -50.90 16.34 -5.60
C LYS A 395 -51.29 17.71 -6.17
N ILE A 396 -50.31 18.51 -6.59
CA ILE A 396 -50.55 19.82 -7.24
C ILE A 396 -51.42 19.67 -8.49
N LYS A 397 -51.12 18.63 -9.30
CA LYS A 397 -51.91 18.32 -10.48
C LYS A 397 -53.37 17.99 -10.12
N ASN A 398 -53.56 17.10 -9.15
CA ASN A 398 -54.86 16.68 -8.67
C ASN A 398 -55.67 17.87 -8.12
N PHE A 399 -55.03 18.73 -7.30
CA PHE A 399 -55.68 19.95 -6.79
C PHE A 399 -56.10 20.93 -7.89
N LYS A 400 -55.23 21.10 -8.90
CA LYS A 400 -55.56 21.93 -10.08
C LYS A 400 -56.74 21.36 -10.88
N GLU A 401 -56.80 20.05 -11.10
CA GLU A 401 -57.92 19.36 -11.74
C GLU A 401 -59.18 19.50 -10.92
N GLU A 402 -59.15 19.37 -9.62
CA GLU A 402 -60.27 19.53 -8.71
C GLU A 402 -60.79 20.97 -8.69
N LEU A 403 -59.92 21.97 -8.71
CA LEU A 403 -60.24 23.39 -8.81
C LEU A 403 -60.96 23.69 -10.14
N ASN A 404 -60.47 23.10 -11.24
CA ASN A 404 -61.08 23.25 -12.55
C ASN A 404 -62.49 22.64 -12.62
N LEU A 405 -62.76 21.52 -11.94
CA LEU A 405 -64.06 20.87 -11.86
C LEU A 405 -65.05 21.70 -11.03
N ILE A 406 -64.62 22.45 -10.00
CA ILE A 406 -65.49 23.28 -9.16
C ILE A 406 -65.93 24.54 -9.89
N GLY A 407 -65.07 25.11 -10.75
CA GLY A 407 -65.27 26.30 -11.51
C GLY A 407 -64.55 27.55 -10.99
N SER A 408 -64.74 28.67 -11.68
CA SER A 408 -64.01 29.91 -11.37
C SER A 408 -64.49 30.54 -10.04
N LYS A 409 -63.55 30.77 -9.12
CA LYS A 409 -63.76 31.41 -7.82
C LYS A 409 -64.57 32.78 -7.96
N ASN A 410 -64.22 33.58 -8.97
CA ASN A 410 -64.80 34.87 -9.20
C ASN A 410 -66.26 34.75 -9.66
N ILE A 411 -66.56 33.70 -10.43
CA ILE A 411 -67.97 33.46 -10.87
C ILE A 411 -68.84 33.06 -9.67
N ILE A 412 -68.32 32.11 -8.87
CA ILE A 412 -69.01 31.61 -7.68
C ILE A 412 -69.17 32.73 -6.63
N LYS A 413 -68.15 33.57 -6.41
CA LYS A 413 -68.32 34.78 -5.57
C LYS A 413 -69.43 35.69 -6.01
N LYS A 414 -69.52 35.96 -7.33
CA LYS A 414 -70.54 36.80 -7.90
C LYS A 414 -71.90 36.17 -7.75
N GLU A 415 -72.05 34.89 -7.94
CA GLU A 415 -73.28 34.14 -7.69
C GLU A 415 -73.74 34.21 -6.23
N VAL A 416 -72.79 34.12 -5.30
CA VAL A 416 -73.03 34.25 -3.85
C VAL A 416 -73.44 35.67 -3.49
N GLU A 417 -72.84 36.69 -4.08
CA GLU A 417 -73.19 38.07 -3.90
C GLU A 417 -74.63 38.36 -4.49
N ASP A 418 -74.92 37.86 -5.69
CA ASP A 418 -76.22 37.97 -6.32
C ASP A 418 -77.33 37.25 -5.54
N LEU A 419 -77.04 36.06 -5.01
CA LEU A 419 -77.96 35.31 -4.15
C LEU A 419 -78.15 36.00 -2.79
N ASN A 420 -77.12 36.62 -2.19
CA ASN A 420 -77.26 37.41 -0.97
C ASN A 420 -78.10 38.69 -1.21
N ILE A 421 -77.96 39.38 -2.32
CA ILE A 421 -78.81 40.54 -2.72
C ILE A 421 -80.25 40.09 -2.84
N ARG A 422 -80.53 38.99 -3.54
CA ARG A 422 -81.88 38.43 -3.68
C ARG A 422 -82.50 38.02 -2.35
N LEU A 423 -81.67 37.41 -1.45
CA LEU A 423 -82.08 37.05 -0.10
C LEU A 423 -82.47 38.29 0.71
N LYS A 424 -81.69 39.37 0.58
CA LYS A 424 -81.91 40.64 1.25
C LYS A 424 -83.20 41.32 0.81
N ILE A 425 -83.47 41.34 -0.50
CA ILE A 425 -84.72 41.90 -1.08
C ILE A 425 -85.97 41.15 -0.57
N LEU A 426 -85.88 39.86 -0.35
CA LEU A 426 -86.91 38.98 0.16
C LEU A 426 -87.15 39.16 1.70
N GLN A 427 -86.10 39.64 2.41
CA GLN A 427 -86.06 39.84 3.87
C GLN A 427 -86.49 41.26 4.31
N ASP A 428 -86.43 42.28 3.42
CA ASP A 428 -86.73 43.70 3.75
C ASP A 428 -88.27 43.99 4.03
N ASN A 429 -89.11 42.97 4.02
CA ASN A 429 -90.53 43.11 4.34
C ASN A 429 -90.84 42.85 5.81
N ASP A 430 -89.91 42.61 6.73
CA ASP A 430 -90.07 42.42 8.16
C ASP A 430 -88.82 42.89 8.98
N GLU A 431 -88.75 44.24 9.29
CA GLU A 431 -87.51 44.91 9.89
C GLU A 431 -87.09 44.47 11.28
N ILE A 432 -87.83 43.69 12.06
CA ILE A 432 -87.58 43.51 13.51
C ILE A 432 -86.81 42.17 13.81
N ASP A 433 -86.83 41.15 12.98
CA ASP A 433 -86.30 39.83 13.30
C ASP A 433 -84.89 39.50 12.64
N ILE A 434 -84.42 40.39 11.75
CA ILE A 434 -83.17 40.08 10.93
C ILE A 434 -81.89 40.17 11.77
N ILE A 435 -81.80 41.05 12.75
CA ILE A 435 -80.67 41.29 13.64
C ILE A 435 -80.41 40.03 14.52
N SER A 436 -81.48 39.41 15.01
CA SER A 436 -81.41 38.15 15.75
C SER A 436 -80.93 36.93 14.94
N LEU A 437 -81.40 36.84 13.70
CA LEU A 437 -81.03 35.80 12.71
C LEU A 437 -79.57 35.92 12.36
N ASP A 438 -79.04 37.11 12.05
CA ASP A 438 -77.67 37.32 11.69
C ASP A 438 -76.67 36.96 12.85
N LYS A 439 -77.09 37.30 14.08
CA LYS A 439 -76.36 36.95 15.27
C LYS A 439 -76.23 35.38 15.49
N ILE A 440 -77.31 34.69 15.24
CA ILE A 440 -77.32 33.20 15.36
C ILE A 440 -76.54 32.61 14.18
N LYS A 441 -76.61 33.04 12.93
CA LYS A 441 -75.81 32.60 11.78
C LYS A 441 -74.33 32.83 12.00
N ASN A 442 -73.91 33.98 12.47
CA ASN A 442 -72.56 34.33 12.80
C ASN A 442 -71.97 33.39 13.87
N LYS A 443 -72.77 33.09 14.88
CA LYS A 443 -72.31 32.08 15.93
C LYS A 443 -72.16 30.67 15.38
N ILE A 444 -73.01 30.24 14.47
CA ILE A 444 -72.90 28.94 13.80
C ILE A 444 -71.67 28.91 12.96
N ASN A 445 -71.38 29.97 12.19
CA ASN A 445 -70.16 30.05 11.38
C ASN A 445 -68.87 30.06 12.23
N GLU A 446 -68.88 30.72 13.38
CA GLU A 446 -67.76 30.71 14.34
C GLU A 446 -67.53 29.30 14.91
N ASN A 447 -68.62 28.60 15.29
CA ASN A 447 -68.51 27.22 15.80
C ASN A 447 -68.03 26.23 14.74
N GLU A 448 -68.49 26.38 13.50
CA GLU A 448 -67.99 25.55 12.38
C GLU A 448 -66.49 25.77 12.11
N ASN A 449 -66.03 27.01 12.17
CA ASN A 449 -64.59 27.29 12.06
C ASN A 449 -63.76 26.72 13.23
N LYS A 450 -64.34 26.73 14.45
CA LYS A 450 -63.66 26.12 15.60
C LYS A 450 -63.67 24.57 15.52
N ASP A 451 -64.76 23.97 15.04
CA ASP A 451 -64.88 22.51 14.78
C ASP A 451 -63.87 22.03 13.75
N SER A 452 -63.77 22.76 12.62
CA SER A 452 -62.82 22.46 11.55
C SER A 452 -61.37 22.47 12.04
N LYS A 453 -60.97 23.52 12.81
CA LYS A 453 -59.64 23.62 13.42
C LYS A 453 -59.37 22.50 14.46
N ASN A 454 -60.42 22.08 15.15
CA ASN A 454 -60.30 20.98 16.14
C ASN A 454 -60.17 19.64 15.47
N LYS A 455 -60.84 19.39 14.36
CA LYS A 455 -60.71 18.18 13.53
C LYS A 455 -59.30 18.05 12.97
N GLU A 456 -58.75 19.15 12.39
CA GLU A 456 -57.36 19.16 11.88
C GLU A 456 -56.36 18.80 12.98
N LYS A 457 -56.50 19.33 14.20
CA LYS A 457 -55.64 19.02 15.35
C LYS A 457 -55.77 17.56 15.79
N LEU A 458 -57.00 17.02 15.78
CA LEU A 458 -57.25 15.60 16.11
C LEU A 458 -56.63 14.66 15.08
N GLU A 459 -56.69 14.98 13.81
CA GLU A 459 -56.07 14.22 12.71
C GLU A 459 -54.55 14.22 12.81
N ASN A 460 -53.97 15.38 13.11
CA ASN A 460 -52.54 15.51 13.35
C ASN A 460 -52.09 14.69 14.59
N ILE A 461 -52.85 14.66 15.67
CA ILE A 461 -52.52 13.85 16.83
C ILE A 461 -52.63 12.35 16.52
N ARG A 462 -53.62 11.92 15.76
CA ARG A 462 -53.75 10.53 15.34
C ARG A 462 -52.65 10.08 14.36
N LEU A 463 -52.17 10.97 13.50
CA LEU A 463 -51.00 10.70 12.64
C LEU A 463 -49.74 10.53 13.47
N LEU A 464 -49.58 11.33 14.54
CA LEU A 464 -48.42 11.17 15.45
C LEU A 464 -48.53 9.91 16.30
N GLN A 465 -49.74 9.47 16.66
CA GLN A 465 -49.96 8.22 17.43
C GLN A 465 -49.76 6.95 16.59
N ASN A 466 -50.05 6.98 15.28
CA ASN A 466 -49.89 5.87 14.35
C ASN A 466 -48.45 5.69 13.82
N ASN A 467 -47.63 6.70 13.95
CA ASN A 467 -46.21 6.55 13.61
C ASN A 467 -45.47 5.79 14.75
N ASN A 468 -44.91 4.63 14.41
CA ASN A 468 -44.15 3.79 15.34
C ASN A 468 -42.86 4.43 15.87
N CYS A 469 -42.55 5.66 15.45
CA CYS A 469 -41.42 6.44 15.93
C CYS A 469 -41.81 7.92 15.96
N ILE A 470 -41.95 8.51 17.14
CA ILE A 470 -42.38 9.92 17.36
C ILE A 470 -41.18 10.87 17.13
N PHE A 471 -39.98 10.37 17.14
CA PHE A 471 -38.76 11.12 16.87
C PHE A 471 -38.05 10.63 15.61
N GLU A 472 -38.24 11.25 14.47
CA GLU A 472 -37.30 11.25 13.35
C GLU A 472 -36.11 12.15 13.69
N ILE A 473 -35.28 11.74 14.65
CA ILE A 473 -34.02 12.41 14.89
C ILE A 473 -32.94 11.49 14.33
N ASN A 474 -32.16 11.97 13.38
CA ASN A 474 -30.96 11.31 12.80
C ASN A 474 -29.91 10.90 13.87
N TYR A 475 -30.15 11.20 15.13
CA TYR A 475 -29.33 10.81 16.29
C TYR A 475 -29.81 9.52 16.98
N LEU A 476 -31.01 9.00 16.70
CA LEU A 476 -31.54 7.82 17.39
C LEU A 476 -30.81 6.53 16.97
N GLU A 477 -30.38 6.42 15.71
CA GLU A 477 -29.55 5.28 15.27
C GLU A 477 -28.14 5.32 15.87
N ILE A 478 -27.57 6.49 16.03
CA ILE A 478 -26.26 6.68 16.68
C ILE A 478 -26.37 6.38 18.18
N LEU A 479 -27.44 6.78 18.83
CA LEU A 479 -27.67 6.48 20.27
C LEU A 479 -27.98 5.01 20.53
N LYS A 480 -28.67 4.32 19.61
CA LYS A 480 -28.90 2.87 19.68
C LYS A 480 -27.64 2.04 19.45
N SER A 481 -26.67 2.57 18.72
CA SER A 481 -25.38 1.91 18.47
C SER A 481 -24.44 1.94 19.69
N LEU A 482 -24.76 2.70 20.72
CA LEU A 482 -23.92 2.84 21.93
C LEU A 482 -24.16 1.77 22.98
N GLU A 483 -25.04 0.77 22.71
CA GLU A 483 -25.33 -0.39 23.62
C GLU A 483 -25.45 -0.03 25.09
N ASN A 484 -25.96 1.15 25.42
CA ASN A 484 -26.13 1.59 26.78
C ASN A 484 -27.60 1.39 27.21
N GLU A 485 -27.83 0.41 28.06
CA GLU A 485 -29.18 0.09 28.57
C GLU A 485 -29.89 1.29 29.21
N GLU A 486 -29.19 2.18 29.91
CA GLU A 486 -29.74 3.38 30.52
C GLU A 486 -30.30 4.39 29.50
N ILE A 487 -29.63 4.56 28.38
CA ILE A 487 -30.09 5.46 27.30
C ILE A 487 -31.35 4.89 26.64
N ASN A 488 -31.38 3.59 26.39
CA ASN A 488 -32.54 2.92 25.81
C ASN A 488 -33.75 2.97 26.75
N GLU A 489 -33.54 2.90 28.07
CA GLU A 489 -34.59 3.03 29.07
C GLU A 489 -35.12 4.49 29.15
N ILE A 490 -34.25 5.48 29.03
CA ILE A 490 -34.64 6.90 29.00
C ILE A 490 -35.47 7.20 27.74
N ILE A 491 -35.05 6.69 26.57
CA ILE A 491 -35.79 6.88 25.32
C ILE A 491 -37.17 6.25 25.42
N LYS A 492 -37.26 5.01 25.88
CA LYS A 492 -38.52 4.30 26.06
C LYS A 492 -39.45 4.99 27.05
N ASN A 493 -38.91 5.40 28.18
CA ASN A 493 -39.68 6.16 29.20
C ASN A 493 -40.20 7.50 28.68
N THR A 494 -39.43 8.15 27.77
CA THR A 494 -39.82 9.42 27.17
C THR A 494 -40.90 9.22 26.10
N GLU A 495 -40.81 8.17 25.31
CA GLU A 495 -41.82 7.78 24.31
C GLU A 495 -43.13 7.40 24.99
N ASP A 496 -43.08 6.63 26.08
CA ASP A 496 -44.28 6.24 26.84
C ASP A 496 -44.98 7.46 27.50
N LYS A 497 -44.21 8.40 28.06
CA LYS A 497 -44.75 9.66 28.57
C LYS A 497 -45.38 10.49 27.46
N LEU A 498 -44.77 10.55 26.29
CA LEU A 498 -45.32 11.32 25.17
C LEU A 498 -46.61 10.70 24.65
N LYS A 499 -46.69 9.36 24.57
CA LYS A 499 -47.92 8.65 24.23
C LYS A 499 -49.05 8.95 25.16
N ILE A 500 -48.80 8.99 26.50
CA ILE A 500 -49.79 9.35 27.51
C ILE A 500 -50.28 10.76 27.30
N ILE A 501 -49.38 11.74 27.07
CA ILE A 501 -49.75 13.13 26.80
C ILE A 501 -50.60 13.27 25.55
N LEU A 502 -50.25 12.56 24.47
CA LEU A 502 -51.01 12.56 23.21
C LEU A 502 -52.41 12.00 23.40
N LEU A 503 -52.57 10.91 24.19
CA LEU A 503 -53.87 10.34 24.52
C LEU A 503 -54.73 11.30 25.36
N GLU A 504 -54.14 11.99 26.32
CA GLU A 504 -54.85 13.02 27.12
C GLU A 504 -55.28 14.22 26.24
N LEU A 505 -54.44 14.65 25.30
CA LEU A 505 -54.78 15.72 24.37
C LEU A 505 -55.88 15.32 23.39
N GLU A 506 -55.83 14.09 22.86
CA GLU A 506 -56.89 13.55 22.01
C GLU A 506 -58.25 13.57 22.77
N LYS A 507 -58.26 13.06 23.99
CA LYS A 507 -59.46 13.03 24.85
C LYS A 507 -60.01 14.43 25.04
N LYS A 508 -59.20 15.40 25.45
CA LYS A 508 -59.60 16.79 25.64
C LYS A 508 -60.15 17.46 24.41
N LEU A 509 -59.55 17.18 23.23
CA LEU A 509 -60.02 17.74 21.96
C LEU A 509 -61.29 17.08 21.47
N THR A 510 -61.47 15.77 21.73
CA THR A 510 -62.73 15.03 21.45
C THR A 510 -63.90 15.54 22.32
N GLU A 511 -63.65 15.76 23.61
CA GLU A 511 -64.66 16.37 24.51
C GLU A 511 -65.07 17.78 24.03
N LYS A 512 -64.08 18.57 23.60
CA LYS A 512 -64.34 19.92 23.09
C LYS A 512 -65.09 19.89 21.76
N GLN A 513 -64.86 18.91 20.92
CA GLN A 513 -65.59 18.70 19.68
C GLN A 513 -67.05 18.36 19.92
N ASN A 514 -67.33 17.47 20.87
CA ASN A 514 -68.69 17.10 21.25
C ASN A 514 -69.47 18.32 21.74
N ILE A 515 -68.85 19.17 22.58
CA ILE A 515 -69.49 20.43 23.05
C ILE A 515 -69.81 21.33 21.86
N LEU A 516 -68.94 21.52 20.87
CA LEU A 516 -69.18 22.33 19.72
C LEU A 516 -70.32 21.80 18.84
N ILE A 517 -70.46 20.46 18.73
CA ILE A 517 -71.58 19.85 18.03
C ILE A 517 -72.91 20.10 18.76
N GLU A 518 -72.94 19.92 20.10
CA GLU A 518 -74.14 20.18 20.91
C GLU A 518 -74.57 21.64 20.81
N GLU A 519 -73.61 22.58 20.90
CA GLU A 519 -73.92 24.02 20.76
C GLU A 519 -74.46 24.35 19.37
N LYS A 520 -73.91 23.69 18.34
CA LYS A 520 -74.42 23.87 16.97
C LYS A 520 -75.85 23.40 16.81
N ASP A 521 -76.15 22.20 17.35
CA ASP A 521 -77.49 21.64 17.30
C ASP A 521 -78.50 22.48 18.09
N LYS A 522 -78.08 23.09 19.19
CA LYS A 522 -78.92 24.03 19.94
C LYS A 522 -79.20 25.32 19.18
N LEU A 523 -78.18 25.90 18.54
CA LEU A 523 -78.34 27.09 17.70
C LEU A 523 -79.12 26.79 16.44
N THR A 524 -79.06 25.58 15.91
CA THR A 524 -79.89 25.16 14.74
C THR A 524 -81.34 24.99 15.17
N LYS A 525 -81.63 24.49 16.36
CA LYS A 525 -82.99 24.40 16.91
C LYS A 525 -83.55 25.78 17.21
N GLU A 526 -82.76 26.76 17.65
CA GLU A 526 -83.17 28.18 17.86
C GLU A 526 -83.55 28.93 16.55
N LEU A 527 -83.04 28.44 15.40
CA LEU A 527 -83.31 28.99 14.06
C LEU A 527 -84.66 28.52 13.47
N THR A 528 -85.16 27.34 13.93
CA THR A 528 -86.35 26.68 13.41
C THR A 528 -87.66 27.51 13.51
N PRO A 529 -87.96 28.27 14.64
CA PRO A 529 -89.19 29.00 14.78
C PRO A 529 -89.30 30.21 13.86
N TYR A 530 -88.15 30.74 13.43
CA TYR A 530 -88.12 31.98 12.62
C TYR A 530 -88.30 31.68 11.10
N SER A 531 -88.00 30.43 10.67
CA SER A 531 -88.25 30.08 9.24
C SER A 531 -89.73 29.88 8.86
N ASP A 532 -90.60 29.66 9.78
CA ASP A 532 -92.02 29.37 9.52
C ASP A 532 -92.87 30.65 9.31
N LYS A 533 -92.27 31.82 9.59
CA LYS A 533 -93.00 33.11 9.50
C LYS A 533 -92.85 33.89 8.19
N ILE A 534 -92.12 33.37 7.25
CA ILE A 534 -91.84 34.04 5.99
C ILE A 534 -92.85 33.54 4.92
N LYS A 535 -93.58 34.44 4.34
CA LYS A 535 -94.67 34.19 3.33
C LYS A 535 -94.24 33.60 1.98
N ASN A 536 -92.92 33.37 1.73
CA ASN A 536 -92.37 32.76 0.52
C ASN A 536 -91.39 31.64 0.87
N LYS A 537 -91.83 30.70 1.64
CA LYS A 537 -91.09 29.61 2.23
C LYS A 537 -90.28 28.77 1.14
N GLU A 538 -90.82 28.52 0.00
CA GLU A 538 -90.19 27.69 -1.06
C GLU A 538 -89.07 28.43 -1.85
N GLU A 539 -89.15 29.73 -2.07
CA GLU A 539 -88.09 30.47 -2.73
C GLU A 539 -86.92 30.78 -1.80
N LEU A 540 -87.21 31.08 -0.53
CA LEU A 540 -86.22 31.30 0.47
C LEU A 540 -85.41 30.01 0.76
N GLU A 541 -86.14 28.93 0.95
CA GLU A 541 -85.45 27.60 1.08
C GLU A 541 -84.63 27.28 -0.16
N LYS A 542 -85.06 27.56 -1.37
CA LYS A 542 -84.25 27.34 -2.58
C LYS A 542 -83.02 28.26 -2.65
N ILE A 543 -83.13 29.52 -2.31
CA ILE A 543 -82.06 30.50 -2.32
C ILE A 543 -81.06 30.17 -1.16
N GLU A 544 -81.56 29.82 0.03
CA GLU A 544 -80.71 29.38 1.16
C GLU A 544 -79.91 28.07 0.82
N ASN A 545 -80.61 27.12 0.20
CA ASN A 545 -79.97 25.87 -0.28
C ASN A 545 -78.91 26.12 -1.37
N LEU A 546 -79.21 27.05 -2.33
CA LEU A 546 -78.26 27.44 -3.37
C LEU A 546 -77.05 28.18 -2.74
N LEU A 547 -77.36 29.15 -1.83
CA LEU A 547 -76.29 29.87 -1.09
C LEU A 547 -75.44 28.95 -0.27
N LEU A 548 -76.03 27.97 0.38
CA LEU A 548 -75.28 26.97 1.13
C LEU A 548 -74.41 26.08 0.23
N LYS A 549 -74.93 25.75 -0.95
CA LYS A 549 -74.18 24.99 -1.96
C LYS A 549 -73.01 25.79 -2.55
N GLU A 550 -73.24 27.02 -2.94
CA GLU A 550 -72.19 27.88 -3.51
C GLU A 550 -71.15 28.31 -2.47
N ASN A 551 -71.54 28.58 -1.22
CA ASN A 551 -70.65 28.85 -0.10
C ASN A 551 -69.78 27.58 0.27
N LYS A 552 -70.31 26.36 0.13
CA LYS A 552 -69.55 25.15 0.27
C LYS A 552 -68.46 25.02 -0.80
N LYS A 553 -68.85 25.36 -2.06
CA LYS A 553 -67.87 25.38 -3.20
C LYS A 553 -66.79 26.43 -2.93
N LEU A 554 -67.14 27.62 -2.48
CA LEU A 554 -66.21 28.71 -2.16
C LEU A 554 -65.25 28.36 -1.01
N LYS A 555 -65.76 27.71 0.04
CA LYS A 555 -64.95 27.15 1.13
C LYS A 555 -63.98 26.07 0.62
N LYS A 556 -64.47 25.18 -0.24
CA LYS A 556 -63.65 24.14 -0.84
C LYS A 556 -62.54 24.69 -1.75
N ILE A 557 -62.86 25.72 -2.57
CA ILE A 557 -61.86 26.44 -3.40
C ILE A 557 -60.79 27.06 -2.49
N ASN A 558 -61.16 27.78 -1.44
CA ASN A 558 -60.22 28.43 -0.55
C ASN A 558 -59.32 27.43 0.16
N SER A 559 -59.85 26.26 0.60
CA SER A 559 -59.03 25.20 1.20
C SER A 559 -58.05 24.60 0.20
N LEU A 560 -58.54 24.33 -1.03
CA LEU A 560 -57.68 23.78 -2.10
C LEU A 560 -56.60 24.78 -2.54
N GLU A 561 -56.90 26.09 -2.61
CA GLU A 561 -55.91 27.13 -2.91
C GLU A 561 -54.81 27.17 -1.81
N THR A 562 -55.20 27.12 -0.53
CA THR A 562 -54.26 27.12 0.58
C THR A 562 -53.37 25.85 0.57
N GLU A 563 -53.95 24.69 0.29
CA GLU A 563 -53.19 23.44 0.15
C GLU A 563 -52.25 23.47 -1.10
N LEU A 564 -52.76 24.06 -2.19
CA LEU A 564 -51.94 24.26 -3.40
C LEU A 564 -50.71 25.16 -3.15
N GLU A 565 -50.89 26.27 -2.41
CA GLU A 565 -49.80 27.16 -2.03
C GLU A 565 -48.78 26.42 -1.15
N LYS A 566 -49.23 25.63 -0.17
CA LYS A 566 -48.40 24.81 0.69
C LYS A 566 -47.62 23.77 -0.10
N GLU A 567 -48.29 23.04 -1.01
CA GLU A 567 -47.59 22.01 -1.80
C GLU A 567 -46.63 22.62 -2.83
N ASN A 568 -46.92 23.78 -3.40
CA ASN A 568 -45.96 24.49 -4.25
C ASN A 568 -44.71 24.90 -3.44
N PHE A 569 -44.88 25.43 -2.24
CA PHE A 569 -43.77 25.76 -1.35
C PHE A 569 -42.93 24.51 -1.00
N ASN A 570 -43.57 23.38 -0.69
CA ASN A 570 -42.92 22.12 -0.45
C ASN A 570 -42.12 21.64 -1.67
N LYS A 571 -42.73 21.72 -2.87
CA LYS A 571 -42.10 21.37 -4.15
C LYS A 571 -40.82 22.18 -4.39
N ASP A 572 -40.87 23.49 -4.16
CA ASP A 572 -39.75 24.42 -4.32
C ASP A 572 -38.60 24.07 -3.32
N ASN A 573 -38.94 23.74 -2.08
CA ASN A 573 -37.98 23.33 -1.09
C ASN A 573 -37.28 22.02 -1.47
N TYR A 574 -38.04 20.99 -1.89
CA TYR A 574 -37.43 19.74 -2.37
C TYR A 574 -36.53 19.96 -3.56
N ASN A 575 -36.97 20.83 -4.50
CA ASN A 575 -36.19 21.18 -5.68
C ASN A 575 -34.83 21.82 -5.30
N GLN A 576 -34.84 22.76 -4.36
CA GLN A 576 -33.60 23.38 -3.85
C GLN A 576 -32.66 22.38 -3.16
N GLU A 577 -33.20 21.50 -2.35
CA GLU A 577 -32.41 20.43 -1.71
C GLU A 577 -31.77 19.47 -2.73
N ILE A 578 -32.49 19.14 -3.80
CA ILE A 578 -31.99 18.29 -4.88
C ILE A 578 -30.88 19.00 -5.68
N ILE A 579 -31.05 20.28 -6.01
CA ILE A 579 -30.07 21.09 -6.75
C ILE A 579 -28.76 21.23 -5.98
N ASN A 580 -28.83 21.35 -4.65
CA ASN A 580 -27.68 21.55 -3.81
C ASN A 580 -26.82 20.26 -3.62
N ILE A 581 -27.30 19.10 -4.10
CA ILE A 581 -26.58 17.83 -3.92
C ILE A 581 -25.19 17.84 -4.55
N PHE A 582 -25.02 18.48 -5.69
CA PHE A 582 -23.74 18.52 -6.40
C PHE A 582 -22.68 19.31 -5.61
N GLU A 583 -23.07 20.41 -4.96
CA GLU A 583 -22.20 21.19 -4.10
C GLU A 583 -21.88 20.42 -2.81
N ASN A 584 -22.88 19.74 -2.26
CA ASN A 584 -22.71 18.90 -1.08
C ASN A 584 -21.69 17.77 -1.33
N TYR A 585 -21.72 17.09 -2.49
CA TYR A 585 -20.72 16.07 -2.80
C TYR A 585 -19.31 16.65 -2.86
N LYS A 586 -19.15 17.78 -3.53
CA LYS A 586 -17.85 18.47 -3.59
C LYS A 586 -17.36 18.84 -2.19
N GLU A 587 -18.22 19.44 -1.36
CA GLU A 587 -17.89 19.83 0.00
C GLU A 587 -17.50 18.63 0.88
N ILE A 588 -18.20 17.48 0.73
CA ILE A 588 -17.85 16.24 1.44
C ILE A 588 -16.44 15.80 1.06
N TYR A 589 -16.11 15.73 -0.23
CA TYR A 589 -14.78 15.33 -0.68
C TYR A 589 -13.71 16.32 -0.23
N ASP A 590 -13.90 17.62 -0.43
CA ASP A 590 -12.97 18.67 -0.04
C ASP A 590 -12.71 18.61 1.48
N THR A 591 -13.78 18.52 2.28
CA THR A 591 -13.68 18.51 3.73
C THR A 591 -13.05 17.26 4.28
N GLU A 592 -13.42 16.08 3.78
CA GLU A 592 -12.93 14.81 4.31
C GLU A 592 -11.54 14.44 3.81
N LEU A 593 -11.20 14.81 2.56
CA LEU A 593 -9.86 14.56 2.03
C LEU A 593 -8.83 15.55 2.57
N GLU A 594 -9.19 16.84 2.72
CA GLU A 594 -8.27 17.85 3.28
C GLU A 594 -8.02 17.68 4.77
N LYS A 595 -9.07 17.44 5.57
CA LYS A 595 -8.94 17.29 7.04
C LYS A 595 -8.06 16.12 7.47
N LYS A 596 -7.99 15.05 6.70
CA LYS A 596 -7.38 13.79 7.11
C LYS A 596 -6.07 13.50 6.41
N GLY A 597 -5.62 14.37 5.49
CA GLY A 597 -4.33 14.23 4.82
C GLY A 597 -4.13 12.82 4.26
N LEU A 598 -5.06 12.33 3.42
CA LEU A 598 -5.02 10.97 2.88
C LEU A 598 -3.86 10.81 1.90
N LYS A 599 -2.66 10.83 2.48
CA LYS A 599 -1.37 10.70 1.79
C LYS A 599 -0.58 9.59 2.46
N LYS A 600 0.15 8.84 1.67
CA LYS A 600 1.09 7.85 2.15
C LYS A 600 2.42 8.05 1.45
N ASP A 601 3.46 8.31 2.24
CA ASP A 601 4.82 8.52 1.75
C ASP A 601 5.63 7.24 1.98
N PHE A 602 6.29 6.78 0.93
CA PHE A 602 7.25 5.68 0.96
C PHE A 602 8.57 6.24 0.43
N GLU A 603 9.69 5.95 0.99
CA GLU A 603 11.01 6.46 0.60
C GLU A 603 11.06 7.45 -0.59
N ASN A 604 10.75 7.00 -1.81
CA ASN A 604 10.75 7.80 -3.04
C ASN A 604 9.34 7.98 -3.64
N LEU A 605 8.36 7.18 -3.20
CA LEU A 605 7.00 7.19 -3.71
C LEU A 605 6.05 7.91 -2.77
N LYS A 606 5.12 8.65 -3.36
CA LYS A 606 4.03 9.28 -2.64
C LYS A 606 2.71 8.95 -3.33
N ILE A 607 1.73 8.50 -2.55
CA ILE A 607 0.36 8.29 -3.00
C ILE A 607 -0.53 9.33 -2.32
N GLU A 608 -1.28 10.08 -3.11
CA GLU A 608 -2.25 11.05 -2.65
C GLU A 608 -3.62 10.73 -3.22
N ILE A 609 -4.65 10.72 -2.37
CA ILE A 609 -6.02 10.47 -2.82
C ILE A 609 -6.64 11.80 -3.26
N LYS A 610 -7.17 11.81 -4.48
CA LYS A 610 -7.93 12.91 -5.08
C LYS A 610 -9.28 12.39 -5.54
N TYR A 611 -10.16 13.29 -5.95
CA TYR A 611 -11.43 12.94 -6.58
C TYR A 611 -11.56 13.65 -7.92
N GLU A 612 -12.24 13.00 -8.84
CA GLU A 612 -12.55 13.57 -10.15
C GLU A 612 -13.91 13.08 -10.66
N LEU A 613 -14.47 13.74 -11.66
CA LEU A 613 -15.71 13.32 -12.28
C LEU A 613 -15.54 12.00 -13.04
N SER A 614 -16.49 11.09 -12.87
CA SER A 614 -16.47 9.75 -13.45
C SER A 614 -17.00 9.75 -14.88
N MET A 615 -16.18 9.28 -15.83
CA MET A 615 -16.63 9.05 -17.21
C MET A 615 -17.78 8.04 -17.26
N LYS A 616 -17.71 6.98 -16.47
CA LYS A 616 -18.75 5.95 -16.39
C LYS A 616 -20.09 6.50 -15.89
N TYR A 617 -20.05 7.44 -14.92
CA TYR A 617 -21.27 8.14 -14.48
C TYR A 617 -21.89 8.92 -15.64
N TRP A 618 -21.07 9.65 -16.41
CA TRP A 618 -21.53 10.42 -17.55
C TRP A 618 -22.09 9.54 -18.67
N GLU A 619 -21.39 8.45 -19.03
CA GLU A 619 -21.86 7.47 -20.02
C GLU A 619 -23.25 6.93 -19.66
N ASN A 620 -23.42 6.46 -18.41
CA ASN A 620 -24.70 5.95 -17.92
C ASN A 620 -25.82 7.00 -17.99
N LEU A 621 -25.53 8.25 -17.65
CA LEU A 621 -26.49 9.34 -17.75
C LEU A 621 -26.82 9.69 -19.20
N TYR A 622 -25.80 9.77 -20.06
CA TYR A 622 -25.97 10.06 -21.48
C TYR A 622 -26.80 8.99 -22.21
N GLU A 623 -26.74 7.75 -21.77
CA GLU A 623 -27.60 6.70 -22.31
C GLU A 623 -29.09 6.98 -22.15
N CYS A 624 -29.49 7.70 -21.13
CA CYS A 624 -30.88 8.04 -20.85
C CYS A 624 -31.39 9.28 -21.65
N LEU A 625 -30.45 10.11 -22.12
CA LEU A 625 -30.76 11.40 -22.73
C LEU A 625 -30.88 11.33 -24.26
N ASN A 626 -31.76 12.16 -24.83
CA ASN A 626 -31.84 12.29 -26.27
C ASN A 626 -30.76 13.24 -26.79
N GLY A 627 -29.74 12.69 -27.46
CA GLY A 627 -28.58 13.44 -27.94
C GLY A 627 -28.92 14.60 -28.90
N THR A 628 -30.02 14.53 -29.65
CA THR A 628 -30.44 15.63 -30.54
C THR A 628 -30.98 16.81 -29.74
N SER A 629 -31.77 16.55 -28.71
CA SER A 629 -32.28 17.57 -27.81
C SER A 629 -31.16 18.17 -26.94
N LEU A 630 -30.20 17.36 -26.53
CA LEU A 630 -29.03 17.78 -25.72
C LEU A 630 -28.13 18.77 -26.49
N ARG A 631 -27.85 18.50 -27.77
CA ARG A 631 -26.99 19.35 -28.63
C ARG A 631 -27.53 20.78 -28.82
N GLY A 632 -28.82 21.01 -28.64
CA GLY A 632 -29.41 22.34 -28.70
C GLY A 632 -29.09 23.21 -27.47
N HIS A 633 -28.71 22.64 -26.36
CA HIS A 633 -28.48 23.30 -25.09
C HIS A 633 -27.03 23.22 -24.56
N LEU A 634 -26.30 22.20 -25.00
CA LEU A 634 -24.98 21.90 -24.45
C LEU A 634 -24.05 21.32 -25.55
N GLU A 635 -22.78 21.74 -25.60
CA GLU A 635 -21.78 21.23 -26.57
C GLU A 635 -21.22 19.86 -26.13
N TYR A 636 -22.05 18.88 -25.77
CA TYR A 636 -21.60 17.62 -25.20
C TYR A 636 -21.61 16.44 -26.15
N SER A 637 -20.60 15.60 -26.02
CA SER A 637 -20.51 14.27 -26.59
C SER A 637 -20.36 13.22 -25.47
N PRO A 638 -20.61 11.92 -25.74
CA PRO A 638 -20.36 10.86 -24.78
C PRO A 638 -18.93 10.83 -24.24
N ASP A 639 -17.99 11.34 -25.04
CA ASP A 639 -16.55 11.27 -24.76
C ASP A 639 -16.01 12.51 -24.01
N ILE A 640 -16.88 13.50 -23.72
CA ILE A 640 -16.49 14.75 -23.04
C ILE A 640 -17.22 14.83 -21.70
N LEU A 641 -16.47 14.82 -20.60
CA LEU A 641 -17.02 14.98 -19.25
C LEU A 641 -17.55 16.41 -19.05
N PRO A 642 -18.81 16.57 -18.61
CA PRO A 642 -19.34 17.88 -18.23
C PRO A 642 -18.70 18.37 -16.93
N LYS A 643 -18.63 19.68 -16.76
CA LYS A 643 -18.28 20.27 -15.47
C LYS A 643 -19.43 20.11 -14.46
N LEU A 644 -19.15 20.23 -13.17
CA LEU A 644 -20.16 20.09 -12.12
C LEU A 644 -21.33 21.11 -12.28
N GLU A 645 -21.00 22.35 -12.66
CA GLU A 645 -21.99 23.39 -12.93
C GLU A 645 -22.93 23.04 -14.11
N GLU A 646 -22.39 22.31 -15.06
CA GLU A 646 -23.13 21.87 -16.26
C GLU A 646 -24.07 20.70 -15.91
N LEU A 647 -23.72 19.84 -14.95
CA LEU A 647 -24.65 18.84 -14.40
C LEU A 647 -25.81 19.50 -13.65
N LYS A 648 -25.54 20.58 -12.92
CA LYS A 648 -26.59 21.40 -12.28
C LYS A 648 -27.53 22.05 -13.32
N ASN A 649 -26.96 22.60 -14.39
CA ASN A 649 -27.75 23.14 -15.49
C ASN A 649 -28.57 22.06 -16.18
N LEU A 650 -28.01 20.88 -16.39
CA LEU A 650 -28.71 19.73 -16.97
C LEU A 650 -29.91 19.32 -16.11
N TYR A 651 -29.80 19.36 -14.79
CA TYR A 651 -30.92 19.14 -13.88
C TYR A 651 -32.04 20.14 -14.12
N LEU A 652 -31.72 21.45 -14.21
CA LEU A 652 -32.70 22.49 -14.44
C LEU A 652 -33.41 22.38 -15.80
N LEU A 653 -32.67 21.98 -16.84
CA LEU A 653 -33.21 21.74 -18.17
C LEU A 653 -34.15 20.51 -18.23
N LEU A 654 -33.80 19.46 -17.49
CA LEU A 654 -34.64 18.27 -17.33
C LEU A 654 -35.90 18.57 -16.49
N GLU A 655 -35.77 19.36 -15.46
CA GLU A 655 -36.87 19.79 -14.60
C GLU A 655 -37.90 20.59 -15.43
N LYS A 656 -37.45 21.50 -16.29
CA LYS A 656 -38.29 22.30 -17.20
C LYS A 656 -38.74 21.55 -18.46
N GLU A 657 -38.38 20.30 -18.63
CA GLU A 657 -38.69 19.46 -19.81
C GLU A 657 -38.14 20.01 -21.15
N GLU A 658 -37.11 20.87 -21.09
CA GLU A 658 -36.41 21.39 -22.26
C GLU A 658 -35.56 20.33 -22.95
N ILE A 659 -35.10 19.32 -22.20
CA ILE A 659 -34.38 18.14 -22.73
C ILE A 659 -35.31 16.92 -22.76
N LYS A 660 -35.40 16.29 -23.94
CA LYS A 660 -36.16 15.05 -24.12
C LYS A 660 -35.36 13.84 -23.70
N LEU A 661 -36.07 12.87 -23.14
CA LEU A 661 -35.48 11.55 -22.77
C LEU A 661 -35.59 10.58 -23.96
N LYS A 662 -34.74 9.57 -23.97
CA LYS A 662 -34.92 8.44 -24.89
C LYS A 662 -36.16 7.61 -24.52
N LYS A 663 -36.69 6.91 -25.49
CA LYS A 663 -37.87 6.05 -25.29
C LYS A 663 -37.52 4.93 -24.27
N GLY A 664 -38.38 4.79 -23.26
CA GLY A 664 -38.23 3.81 -22.21
C GLY A 664 -37.71 4.35 -20.87
N TYR A 665 -37.30 5.62 -20.84
CA TYR A 665 -36.84 6.27 -19.59
C TYR A 665 -37.90 7.25 -19.09
N ASN A 666 -38.09 7.29 -17.78
CA ASN A 666 -38.96 8.27 -17.14
C ASN A 666 -38.13 9.38 -16.44
N LYS A 667 -38.73 10.54 -16.27
CA LYS A 667 -38.07 11.73 -15.69
C LYS A 667 -37.53 11.46 -14.28
N LYS A 668 -38.34 10.78 -13.46
CA LYS A 668 -37.99 10.47 -12.06
C LYS A 668 -36.69 9.62 -11.96
N ASP A 669 -36.62 8.54 -12.74
CA ASP A 669 -35.44 7.65 -12.73
C ASP A 669 -34.20 8.33 -13.30
N VAL A 670 -34.35 9.17 -14.31
CA VAL A 670 -33.24 9.95 -14.88
C VAL A 670 -32.73 10.98 -13.87
N LEU A 671 -33.61 11.66 -13.16
CA LEU A 671 -33.22 12.60 -12.10
C LEU A 671 -32.51 11.86 -10.94
N LYS A 672 -32.99 10.69 -10.53
CA LYS A 672 -32.28 9.84 -9.55
C LYS A 672 -30.91 9.40 -10.05
N THR A 673 -30.74 9.14 -11.33
CA THR A 673 -29.44 8.80 -11.92
C THR A 673 -28.51 10.01 -11.96
N LEU A 674 -29.04 11.17 -12.37
CA LEU A 674 -28.29 12.43 -12.42
C LEU A 674 -27.80 12.90 -11.05
N THR A 675 -28.58 12.68 -9.99
CA THR A 675 -28.24 13.13 -8.64
C THR A 675 -27.38 12.15 -7.83
N LYS A 676 -26.99 11.02 -8.42
CA LYS A 676 -25.98 10.14 -7.81
C LYS A 676 -24.62 10.82 -7.75
N ASN A 677 -23.78 10.32 -6.89
CA ASN A 677 -22.40 10.80 -6.77
C ASN A 677 -21.67 10.75 -8.12
N PRO A 678 -21.30 11.90 -8.70
CA PRO A 678 -20.61 11.93 -9.99
C PRO A 678 -19.11 11.71 -9.86
N PHE A 679 -18.54 11.65 -8.64
CA PHE A 679 -17.12 11.56 -8.40
C PHE A 679 -16.63 10.15 -8.16
N ILE A 680 -15.41 9.90 -8.59
CA ILE A 680 -14.62 8.71 -8.25
C ILE A 680 -13.33 9.14 -7.55
N LEU A 681 -12.83 8.29 -6.67
CA LEU A 681 -11.51 8.48 -6.08
C LEU A 681 -10.43 8.12 -7.10
N LYS A 682 -9.42 8.97 -7.20
CA LYS A 682 -8.20 8.79 -7.97
C LYS A 682 -6.99 8.79 -7.05
N TYR A 683 -6.01 8.00 -7.43
CA TYR A 683 -4.78 7.85 -6.67
C TYR A 683 -3.64 8.49 -7.45
N ASP A 684 -3.22 9.67 -7.02
CA ASP A 684 -2.12 10.41 -7.64
C ASP A 684 -0.79 9.86 -7.10
N ILE A 685 -0.08 9.13 -7.95
CA ILE A 685 1.17 8.46 -7.61
C ILE A 685 2.32 9.28 -8.17
N THR A 686 3.24 9.68 -7.30
CA THR A 686 4.44 10.42 -7.69
C THR A 686 5.68 9.72 -7.17
N GLU A 687 6.72 9.63 -8.00
CA GLU A 687 8.05 9.19 -7.62
C GLU A 687 9.02 10.36 -7.80
N ASN A 688 9.75 10.70 -6.73
CA ASN A 688 10.67 11.87 -6.71
C ASN A 688 10.02 13.16 -7.22
N GLY A 689 8.70 13.35 -6.98
CA GLY A 689 7.93 14.52 -7.41
C GLY A 689 7.44 14.47 -8.87
N ILE A 690 7.72 13.40 -9.63
CA ILE A 690 7.23 13.21 -10.99
C ILE A 690 6.00 12.30 -10.95
N ASN A 691 4.90 12.73 -11.56
CA ASN A 691 3.68 11.94 -11.66
C ASN A 691 3.88 10.72 -12.57
N ILE A 692 3.36 9.56 -12.17
CA ILE A 692 3.47 8.30 -12.93
C ILE A 692 3.00 8.44 -14.38
N ASN A 693 1.98 9.25 -14.63
CA ASN A 693 1.44 9.45 -15.98
C ASN A 693 2.44 10.12 -16.93
N ASN A 694 3.40 10.87 -16.40
CA ASN A 694 4.44 11.60 -17.15
C ASN A 694 5.74 10.82 -17.30
N MET A 695 5.79 9.56 -16.82
CA MET A 695 6.98 8.70 -16.88
C MET A 695 7.02 7.87 -18.17
N SER A 696 8.22 7.36 -18.49
CA SER A 696 8.39 6.33 -19.52
C SER A 696 7.69 5.03 -19.13
N GLU A 697 7.33 4.18 -20.07
CA GLU A 697 6.66 2.90 -19.80
C GLU A 697 7.51 2.00 -18.87
N GLY A 698 8.83 1.96 -19.02
CA GLY A 698 9.71 1.23 -18.13
C GLY A 698 9.70 1.76 -16.69
N ASN A 699 9.72 3.08 -16.51
CA ASN A 699 9.63 3.70 -15.19
C ASN A 699 8.24 3.48 -14.58
N LYS A 700 7.16 3.54 -15.36
CA LYS A 700 5.80 3.21 -14.88
C LYS A 700 5.74 1.77 -14.38
N SER A 701 6.30 0.83 -15.15
CA SER A 701 6.38 -0.58 -14.75
C SER A 701 7.18 -0.77 -13.47
N PHE A 702 8.29 -0.04 -13.30
CA PHE A 702 9.08 -0.08 -12.08
C PHE A 702 8.30 0.45 -10.87
N VAL A 703 7.65 1.61 -10.98
CA VAL A 703 6.81 2.18 -9.92
C VAL A 703 5.68 1.22 -9.53
N LEU A 704 5.04 0.58 -10.51
CA LEU A 704 4.00 -0.42 -10.23
C LEU A 704 4.56 -1.65 -9.52
N LEU A 705 5.74 -2.12 -9.92
CA LEU A 705 6.42 -3.21 -9.26
C LEU A 705 6.72 -2.86 -7.79
N GLU A 706 7.29 -1.68 -7.56
CA GLU A 706 7.57 -1.17 -6.22
C GLU A 706 6.29 -1.09 -5.38
N LEU A 707 5.22 -0.55 -5.95
CA LEU A 707 3.92 -0.48 -5.29
C LEU A 707 3.39 -1.87 -4.92
N ILE A 708 3.41 -2.83 -5.85
CA ILE A 708 2.92 -4.19 -5.59
C ILE A 708 3.72 -4.87 -4.48
N ILE A 709 5.03 -4.69 -4.47
CA ILE A 709 5.91 -5.27 -3.45
C ILE A 709 5.73 -4.57 -2.09
N GLN A 710 5.48 -3.27 -2.09
CA GLN A 710 5.17 -2.51 -0.87
C GLN A 710 3.76 -2.78 -0.33
N LEU A 711 2.82 -3.21 -1.20
CA LEU A 711 1.48 -3.69 -0.80
C LEU A 711 1.51 -4.76 0.29
N GLY A 712 2.54 -5.57 0.27
CA GLY A 712 2.73 -6.55 1.30
C GLY A 712 3.44 -5.93 2.51
N ASN A 713 2.72 -5.23 3.42
CA ASN A 713 3.13 -5.18 4.82
C ASN A 713 3.28 -6.60 5.39
N ASN A 714 3.03 -7.60 4.56
CA ASN A 714 3.13 -9.00 4.86
C ASN A 714 4.56 -9.44 4.61
N GLU A 715 5.18 -10.03 5.58
CA GLU A 715 6.52 -10.63 5.52
C GLU A 715 6.56 -11.90 4.64
N PHE A 716 5.53 -12.16 3.82
CA PHE A 716 5.42 -13.33 2.95
C PHE A 716 6.48 -13.33 1.85
N PRO A 717 6.92 -14.50 1.36
CA PRO A 717 7.81 -14.59 0.22
C PRO A 717 7.26 -13.90 -1.02
N ILE A 718 8.14 -13.23 -1.77
CA ILE A 718 7.82 -12.68 -3.09
C ILE A 718 8.44 -13.53 -4.16
N LEU A 719 7.65 -13.92 -5.14
CA LEU A 719 8.07 -14.63 -6.35
C LEU A 719 7.88 -13.71 -7.55
N ILE A 720 8.96 -13.44 -8.29
CA ILE A 720 8.95 -12.53 -9.45
C ILE A 720 9.48 -13.28 -10.66
N ASP A 721 8.69 -13.28 -11.74
CA ASP A 721 9.06 -13.97 -12.97
C ASP A 721 9.48 -12.96 -14.04
N GLN A 722 10.77 -12.90 -14.33
CA GLN A 722 11.42 -12.10 -15.36
C GLN A 722 11.00 -10.62 -15.37
N PRO A 723 11.24 -9.88 -14.25
CA PRO A 723 10.85 -8.48 -14.16
C PRO A 723 11.53 -7.58 -15.21
N GLU A 724 12.66 -8.02 -15.74
CA GLU A 724 13.40 -7.31 -16.78
C GLU A 724 12.68 -7.20 -18.13
N ASP A 725 11.69 -8.05 -18.40
CA ASP A 725 10.92 -8.02 -19.65
C ASP A 725 9.96 -6.81 -19.70
N ASP A 726 9.60 -6.27 -18.55
CA ASP A 726 8.72 -5.11 -18.37
C ASP A 726 9.49 -3.79 -18.17
N LEU A 727 10.83 -3.83 -18.00
CA LEU A 727 11.66 -2.71 -17.61
C LEU A 727 12.77 -2.43 -18.64
N ASP A 728 13.15 -1.16 -18.76
CA ASP A 728 14.37 -0.82 -19.50
C ASP A 728 15.64 -1.08 -18.66
N ASN A 729 16.80 -1.24 -19.32
CA ASN A 729 18.05 -1.57 -18.64
C ASN A 729 18.46 -0.57 -17.54
N ARG A 730 18.11 0.70 -17.69
CA ARG A 730 18.41 1.73 -16.70
C ARG A 730 17.53 1.58 -15.48
N SER A 731 16.22 1.37 -15.68
CA SER A 731 15.27 1.11 -14.59
C SER A 731 15.61 -0.18 -13.84
N VAL A 732 16.13 -1.21 -14.53
CA VAL A 732 16.64 -2.42 -13.88
C VAL A 732 17.81 -2.09 -12.96
N TYR A 733 18.84 -1.39 -13.46
CA TYR A 733 20.07 -1.16 -12.70
C TYR A 733 19.91 -0.11 -11.60
N GLU A 734 19.35 1.07 -11.92
CA GLU A 734 19.22 2.18 -10.98
C GLU A 734 18.04 2.02 -10.00
N GLY A 735 16.98 1.35 -10.45
CA GLY A 735 15.75 1.14 -9.69
C GLY A 735 15.67 -0.24 -9.05
N LEU A 736 15.36 -1.27 -9.86
CA LEU A 736 15.04 -2.61 -9.38
C LEU A 736 16.15 -3.22 -8.52
N VAL A 737 17.42 -3.09 -8.92
CA VAL A 737 18.56 -3.64 -8.17
C VAL A 737 18.65 -3.04 -6.77
N LYS A 738 18.55 -1.72 -6.64
CA LYS A 738 18.56 -1.03 -5.33
C LYS A 738 17.35 -1.43 -4.48
N PHE A 739 16.20 -1.51 -5.12
CA PHE A 739 14.98 -1.92 -4.46
C PHE A 739 15.06 -3.35 -3.91
N LEU A 740 15.54 -4.31 -4.71
CA LEU A 740 15.75 -5.70 -4.28
C LEU A 740 16.78 -5.80 -3.15
N LYS A 741 17.88 -5.02 -3.20
CA LYS A 741 18.88 -4.96 -2.11
C LYS A 741 18.27 -4.52 -0.77
N ASN A 742 17.33 -3.59 -0.79
CA ASN A 742 16.65 -3.15 0.42
C ASN A 742 15.60 -4.16 0.89
N LYS A 743 14.74 -4.62 -0.01
CA LYS A 743 13.63 -5.51 0.34
C LYS A 743 14.04 -6.92 0.72
N LYS A 744 15.19 -7.44 0.20
CA LYS A 744 15.73 -8.73 0.64
C LYS A 744 16.09 -8.76 2.13
N LYS A 745 16.27 -7.60 2.78
CA LYS A 745 16.52 -7.50 4.23
C LYS A 745 15.24 -7.74 5.05
N GLU A 746 14.08 -7.44 4.48
CA GLU A 746 12.78 -7.50 5.14
C GLU A 746 12.08 -8.86 4.92
N ARG A 747 12.14 -9.41 3.71
CA ARG A 747 11.40 -10.62 3.31
C ARG A 747 12.19 -11.48 2.32
N GLN A 748 11.79 -12.75 2.20
CA GLN A 748 12.35 -13.63 1.18
C GLN A 748 11.89 -13.22 -0.22
N ILE A 749 12.85 -13.16 -1.15
CA ILE A 749 12.58 -12.83 -2.55
C ILE A 749 13.14 -13.96 -3.41
N ILE A 750 12.33 -14.44 -4.37
CA ILE A 750 12.71 -15.45 -5.36
C ILE A 750 12.43 -14.87 -6.74
N VAL A 751 13.49 -14.62 -7.51
CA VAL A 751 13.41 -13.99 -8.85
C VAL A 751 13.88 -14.96 -9.91
N ALA A 752 13.05 -15.28 -10.89
CA ALA A 752 13.51 -15.90 -12.12
C ALA A 752 13.98 -14.80 -13.07
N THR A 753 15.20 -14.88 -13.59
CA THR A 753 15.79 -13.80 -14.41
C THR A 753 16.82 -14.33 -15.42
N HIS A 754 17.01 -13.55 -16.47
CA HIS A 754 18.11 -13.71 -17.41
C HIS A 754 19.05 -12.48 -17.45
N ASN A 755 18.90 -11.56 -16.48
CA ASN A 755 19.68 -10.33 -16.39
C ASN A 755 20.77 -10.43 -15.31
N ALA A 756 22.04 -10.27 -15.71
CA ALA A 756 23.17 -10.32 -14.80
C ALA A 756 23.14 -9.22 -13.72
N ASN A 757 22.56 -8.05 -14.00
CA ASN A 757 22.46 -6.97 -13.03
C ASN A 757 21.56 -7.34 -11.85
N ILE A 758 20.53 -8.15 -12.05
CA ILE A 758 19.68 -8.63 -10.96
C ILE A 758 20.44 -9.64 -10.09
N VAL A 759 21.18 -10.54 -10.72
CA VAL A 759 21.92 -11.60 -9.99
C VAL A 759 23.11 -11.03 -9.21
N VAL A 760 24.00 -10.34 -9.93
CA VAL A 760 25.26 -9.81 -9.36
C VAL A 760 25.03 -8.45 -8.69
N GLY A 761 24.35 -7.53 -9.37
CA GLY A 761 24.12 -6.18 -8.86
C GLY A 761 23.26 -6.12 -7.61
N ALA A 762 22.21 -6.97 -7.48
CA ALA A 762 21.41 -7.07 -6.25
C ALA A 762 22.04 -8.00 -5.20
N ASP A 763 23.24 -8.52 -5.43
CA ASP A 763 23.96 -9.40 -4.51
C ASP A 763 23.07 -10.58 -4.05
N ALA A 764 22.69 -11.45 -5.00
CA ALA A 764 21.91 -12.65 -4.68
C ALA A 764 22.71 -13.61 -3.81
N GLU A 765 22.15 -14.02 -2.68
CA GLU A 765 22.79 -14.94 -1.74
C GLU A 765 22.69 -16.41 -2.18
N ASN A 766 21.70 -16.73 -2.99
CA ASN A 766 21.53 -18.07 -3.55
C ASN A 766 21.14 -17.97 -5.01
N ILE A 767 21.90 -18.66 -5.84
CA ILE A 767 21.69 -18.70 -7.29
C ILE A 767 21.33 -20.13 -7.65
N ILE A 768 20.19 -20.29 -8.29
CA ILE A 768 19.65 -21.57 -8.72
C ILE A 768 19.77 -21.62 -10.25
N VAL A 769 20.69 -22.45 -10.72
CA VAL A 769 20.89 -22.67 -12.16
C VAL A 769 19.92 -23.74 -12.63
N ALA A 770 19.01 -23.39 -13.52
CA ALA A 770 18.02 -24.30 -14.11
C ALA A 770 18.44 -24.76 -15.50
N ASN A 771 18.28 -26.04 -15.80
CA ASN A 771 18.53 -26.60 -17.12
C ASN A 771 17.47 -27.63 -17.53
N GLN A 772 17.09 -27.57 -18.80
CA GLN A 772 16.27 -28.60 -19.43
C GLN A 772 17.16 -29.55 -20.23
N ASN A 773 16.91 -30.86 -20.11
CA ASN A 773 17.64 -31.88 -20.83
C ASN A 773 17.48 -31.72 -22.34
N GLY A 774 18.60 -31.72 -23.06
CA GLY A 774 18.59 -31.56 -24.52
C GLY A 774 19.96 -31.93 -25.13
N VAL A 775 20.07 -31.83 -26.46
CA VAL A 775 21.34 -32.06 -27.16
C VAL A 775 22.34 -30.99 -26.75
N GLY A 776 23.49 -31.39 -26.20
CA GLY A 776 24.50 -30.46 -25.69
C GLY A 776 24.23 -29.87 -24.31
N THR A 777 23.07 -30.17 -23.72
CA THR A 777 22.65 -29.70 -22.39
C THR A 777 22.15 -30.86 -21.52
N GLU A 778 22.87 -31.98 -21.55
CA GLU A 778 22.46 -33.21 -20.86
C GLU A 778 22.50 -33.08 -19.36
N ASN A 779 21.31 -33.26 -18.73
CA ASN A 779 21.14 -33.32 -17.28
C ASN A 779 21.69 -34.62 -16.70
N TYR A 780 21.98 -34.58 -15.41
CA TYR A 780 22.27 -35.81 -14.68
C TYR A 780 21.13 -36.81 -14.82
N ASN A 781 21.45 -38.07 -15.10
CA ASN A 781 20.47 -39.16 -15.28
C ASN A 781 19.36 -38.84 -16.34
N LYS A 782 19.62 -37.93 -17.29
CA LYS A 782 18.64 -37.47 -18.31
C LYS A 782 17.32 -36.95 -17.73
N ARG A 783 17.36 -36.39 -16.52
CA ARG A 783 16.21 -35.70 -15.91
C ARG A 783 15.67 -34.62 -16.83
N GLN A 784 14.36 -34.49 -16.92
CA GLN A 784 13.76 -33.45 -17.76
C GLN A 784 14.22 -32.06 -17.34
N PHE A 785 14.16 -31.77 -16.06
CA PHE A 785 14.66 -30.53 -15.47
C PHE A 785 15.67 -30.87 -14.39
N ASP A 786 16.73 -30.06 -14.29
CA ASP A 786 17.76 -30.20 -13.28
C ASP A 786 18.11 -28.82 -12.71
N TYR A 787 18.46 -28.75 -11.43
CA TYR A 787 18.74 -27.50 -10.73
C TYR A 787 20.01 -27.64 -9.88
N LYS A 788 20.87 -26.62 -9.95
CA LYS A 788 22.05 -26.49 -9.10
C LYS A 788 21.98 -25.25 -8.26
N ASN A 789 22.09 -25.38 -6.94
CA ASN A 789 22.12 -24.30 -5.99
C ASN A 789 23.55 -23.90 -5.60
N GLY A 790 23.76 -22.63 -5.31
CA GLY A 790 24.98 -22.15 -4.66
C GLY A 790 25.00 -20.62 -4.60
N ALA A 791 25.90 -20.10 -3.76
CA ALA A 791 26.23 -18.68 -3.78
C ALA A 791 27.15 -18.34 -4.97
N LEU A 792 27.33 -17.06 -5.28
CA LEU A 792 28.22 -16.61 -6.36
C LEU A 792 29.65 -17.13 -6.18
N GLU A 793 30.11 -17.20 -4.92
CA GLU A 793 31.40 -17.66 -4.52
C GLU A 793 31.55 -19.20 -4.50
N ASN A 794 30.50 -19.95 -4.81
CA ASN A 794 30.54 -21.42 -4.79
C ASN A 794 31.40 -21.99 -5.93
N GLN A 795 32.50 -22.63 -5.57
CA GLN A 795 33.47 -23.23 -6.52
C GLN A 795 33.28 -24.73 -6.71
N THR A 796 32.23 -25.32 -6.12
CA THR A 796 32.00 -26.76 -6.19
C THR A 796 31.70 -27.22 -7.61
N LYS A 797 32.46 -28.23 -8.09
CA LYS A 797 32.18 -28.94 -9.33
C LYS A 797 31.98 -30.41 -9.02
N ASP A 798 31.05 -31.03 -9.68
CA ASP A 798 30.88 -32.46 -9.68
C ASP A 798 30.86 -32.96 -11.15
N SER A 799 31.02 -34.27 -11.31
CA SER A 799 31.09 -34.85 -12.68
C SER A 799 29.73 -35.10 -13.31
N ASN A 800 28.64 -34.75 -12.63
CA ASN A 800 27.29 -35.20 -12.97
C ASN A 800 26.51 -34.17 -13.79
N GLY A 801 26.22 -34.49 -15.07
CA GLY A 801 25.42 -33.60 -15.92
C GLY A 801 26.11 -32.27 -16.27
N ILE A 802 25.42 -31.44 -17.06
CA ILE A 802 25.95 -30.15 -17.51
C ILE A 802 26.12 -29.17 -16.32
N LEU A 803 25.21 -29.24 -15.35
CA LEU A 803 25.24 -28.32 -14.21
C LEU A 803 26.35 -28.59 -13.22
N GLY A 804 26.74 -29.89 -13.04
CA GLY A 804 27.82 -30.26 -12.12
C GLY A 804 29.20 -29.83 -12.62
N LYS A 805 29.42 -29.82 -13.94
CA LYS A 805 30.74 -29.55 -14.55
C LYS A 805 31.25 -28.12 -14.38
N ARG A 806 30.40 -27.18 -14.01
CA ARG A 806 30.70 -25.73 -13.88
C ARG A 806 30.41 -25.24 -12.47
N THR A 807 31.16 -24.23 -12.05
CA THR A 807 30.85 -23.44 -10.85
C THR A 807 29.64 -22.55 -11.09
N ILE A 808 29.05 -21.98 -10.02
CA ILE A 808 27.97 -21.04 -10.13
C ILE A 808 28.39 -19.80 -10.94
N GLN A 809 29.59 -19.26 -10.67
CA GLN A 809 30.16 -18.14 -11.41
C GLN A 809 30.31 -18.42 -12.90
N GLU A 810 30.79 -19.62 -13.26
CA GLU A 810 30.93 -20.04 -14.67
C GLU A 810 29.55 -20.13 -15.35
N HIS A 811 28.53 -20.63 -14.65
CA HIS A 811 27.16 -20.63 -15.16
C HIS A 811 26.59 -19.24 -15.40
N ILE A 812 26.78 -18.33 -14.45
CA ILE A 812 26.35 -16.93 -14.60
C ILE A 812 26.99 -16.30 -15.84
N CYS A 813 28.32 -16.45 -15.98
CA CYS A 813 29.05 -15.92 -17.11
C CYS A 813 28.55 -16.50 -18.43
N GLU A 814 28.30 -17.80 -18.50
CA GLU A 814 27.82 -18.49 -19.70
C GLU A 814 26.39 -18.09 -20.09
N ILE A 815 25.48 -18.11 -19.10
CA ILE A 815 24.03 -17.92 -19.33
C ILE A 815 23.69 -16.45 -19.56
N LEU A 816 24.23 -15.56 -18.70
CA LEU A 816 23.81 -14.15 -18.67
C LEU A 816 24.71 -13.24 -19.48
N GLU A 817 26.00 -13.57 -19.60
CA GLU A 817 27.00 -12.74 -20.27
C GLU A 817 27.39 -13.25 -21.67
N GLY A 818 26.89 -14.43 -22.05
CA GLY A 818 27.25 -15.08 -23.33
C GLY A 818 28.64 -15.73 -23.33
N GLY A 819 29.16 -16.07 -22.15
CA GLY A 819 30.44 -16.73 -21.92
C GLY A 819 31.58 -15.74 -21.67
N LYS A 820 32.67 -16.30 -21.07
CA LYS A 820 33.86 -15.53 -20.67
C LYS A 820 34.48 -14.74 -21.84
N GLN A 821 34.52 -15.35 -23.04
CA GLN A 821 35.09 -14.68 -24.22
C GLN A 821 34.26 -13.47 -24.65
N ALA A 822 32.93 -13.56 -24.62
CA ALA A 822 32.05 -12.45 -24.96
C ALA A 822 32.17 -11.31 -23.92
N PHE A 823 32.24 -11.66 -22.65
CA PHE A 823 32.47 -10.71 -21.57
C PHE A 823 33.81 -9.97 -21.70
N GLU A 824 34.92 -10.70 -21.90
CA GLU A 824 36.25 -10.11 -22.10
C GLU A 824 36.31 -9.25 -23.38
N ARG A 825 35.62 -9.65 -24.43
CA ARG A 825 35.55 -8.89 -25.69
C ARG A 825 34.82 -7.56 -25.48
N ARG A 826 33.74 -7.56 -24.72
CA ARG A 826 33.02 -6.32 -24.34
C ARG A 826 33.93 -5.42 -23.50
N LYS A 827 34.55 -5.93 -22.44
CA LYS A 827 35.49 -5.21 -21.58
C LYS A 827 36.60 -4.52 -22.39
N ARG A 828 37.22 -5.24 -23.33
CA ARG A 828 38.25 -4.65 -24.23
C ARG A 828 37.70 -3.58 -25.15
N LYS A 829 36.48 -3.77 -25.71
CA LYS A 829 35.87 -2.79 -26.62
C LYS A 829 35.48 -1.50 -25.88
N TYR A 830 35.04 -1.60 -24.67
CA TYR A 830 34.67 -0.43 -23.86
C TYR A 830 35.88 0.23 -23.19
N LYS A 831 37.08 -0.40 -23.25
CA LYS A 831 38.34 0.08 -22.65
C LYS A 831 38.27 0.20 -21.11
N PHE A 832 37.55 -0.72 -20.44
CA PHE A 832 37.52 -0.84 -18.98
C PHE A 832 38.62 -1.79 -18.50
#